data_2c367734792576c6877aeae91a336ffd
#
_entry.id   2c367734792576c6877aeae91a336ffd
#
_cell.length_a   1.000
_cell.length_b   1.000
_cell.length_c   1.000
_cell.angle_alpha   90.00
_cell.angle_beta   90.00
_cell.angle_gamma   90.00
#
_symmetry.space_group_name_H-M   'P 1'
#
loop_
_entity.id
_entity.type
_entity.pdbx_description
1 polymer ?
#
loop_
_entity_poly.entity_id
_entity_poly.type
_entity_poly.pdbx_seq_one_letter_code
_entity_poly.pdbx_strand_id
1 'polypeptide(L)'
;MRRLWTGGAAAVVVAAGVLTVMPGANAATATYEAESAQLSGGAVQETDHPGYTGSGFVGGFTDGNKGNATASFATTAASAGSAPVTIRYANGTGSARTMSLVVNGTTQQFSLPATANWDTWGTATASAALNSGANTIAIKYGAADNGNVNLDNIAVGSVTTTPPPTGDGSELETAFLAGGASVATDVAGYTGSGFVTGLGAGARVIRTVNVSVSGDAATTLRFRNSAGAARTLSVYANGRKAAQLSLPTGTGWQTVAQTLPLRAGLNLIGYQVSAGDSGGVQLDNVAVAGSTALATRGATVPYTTYEAEAAQTNGSVLAANRTYTTEQAESSGRRAVKLTGTGQYVQVTLTKPANAITVRASVPDGSTAPLAVYANGTKVADLALTSKYAWMYGLYPFDAAPGGVNPHRFFDDSRAVLPQTYPAGTVLRLQKDTTASSYVTVDLVEAEVSDAAYPAPSGYVSVTSYGATANDSSDDTAAFQTAVSQGRGVYIPAGTFVLGAKVNVAGVDVRGAGLWRTTINGLNRKGGFFVTGSNTTLGDFTFDGDVTTRDPDNAPNSDAAIEGDFGTGSLIHHVATNHAKVGLWVNGTTDGLYAAGLRIRNTMADGVNFTGNTKNSRLEQTTLRNTGDDSLAMWSWSNTGTVSNTVFAFNSAALPILANTAGIYGGNNNRVEDSLFTDVVFQGSGVTVSSWHSANPFGGTTAVQRNTLTRTGSHSLDWGSDIGALWVYAEANDITGAVLFKDLEVNDSSYQGLLLSWQKRVSNLTLDHVAFTGTGALGMEFNSPGTGTFSYVTITGNAGPALANSAGFTINRGPGNSGF
;
A
#
# COMPACT_ATOMS: atom_id res chain seq x y z
N MET A 1 -49.10 -56.32 5.55
CA MET A 1 -48.41 -57.28 4.70
C MET A 1 -47.09 -56.74 4.22
N ARG A 2 -46.08 -57.49 4.52
CA ARG A 2 -44.68 -57.31 4.18
C ARG A 2 -44.41 -56.99 2.72
N ARG A 3 -43.39 -56.11 2.48
CA ARG A 3 -42.23 -56.52 1.67
C ARG A 3 -41.11 -55.42 1.87
N LEU A 4 -40.01 -55.87 2.41
CA LEU A 4 -38.69 -55.24 2.38
C LEU A 4 -38.16 -55.18 0.92
N TRP A 5 -37.50 -54.09 0.57
CA TRP A 5 -36.42 -54.12 -0.43
C TRP A 5 -35.21 -53.34 0.08
N THR A 6 -34.14 -54.06 0.24
CA THR A 6 -32.78 -53.64 0.55
C THR A 6 -32.16 -53.06 -0.74
N GLY A 7 -31.63 -51.88 -0.69
CA GLY A 7 -30.81 -51.24 -1.74
C GLY A 7 -29.56 -50.63 -1.11
N GLY A 8 -28.40 -51.21 -1.45
CA GLY A 8 -27.11 -50.92 -0.85
C GLY A 8 -26.62 -49.50 -1.13
N ALA A 9 -26.10 -48.87 -0.07
CA ALA A 9 -25.34 -47.67 -0.17
C ALA A 9 -23.90 -47.99 -0.62
N ALA A 10 -23.53 -47.55 -1.81
CA ALA A 10 -22.15 -47.53 -2.24
C ALA A 10 -21.44 -46.39 -1.56
N ALA A 11 -20.56 -46.67 -0.64
CA ALA A 11 -19.65 -45.71 -0.02
C ALA A 11 -18.56 -45.32 -1.04
N VAL A 12 -18.62 -44.12 -1.55
CA VAL A 12 -17.50 -43.53 -2.29
C VAL A 12 -16.43 -43.09 -1.24
N VAL A 13 -15.36 -43.85 -1.16
CA VAL A 13 -14.17 -43.49 -0.41
C VAL A 13 -13.42 -42.44 -1.23
N VAL A 14 -13.54 -41.19 -0.88
CA VAL A 14 -12.64 -40.15 -1.35
C VAL A 14 -11.34 -40.30 -0.56
N ALA A 15 -10.32 -40.86 -1.20
CA ALA A 15 -8.96 -40.85 -0.67
C ALA A 15 -8.44 -39.42 -0.67
N ALA A 16 -8.42 -38.77 0.49
CA ALA A 16 -7.68 -37.54 0.70
C ALA A 16 -6.17 -37.86 0.60
N GLY A 17 -5.60 -37.59 -0.56
CA GLY A 17 -4.16 -37.61 -0.74
C GLY A 17 -3.55 -36.52 0.12
N VAL A 18 -2.94 -36.90 1.26
CA VAL A 18 -2.05 -36.04 2.01
C VAL A 18 -0.83 -35.83 1.13
N LEU A 19 -0.72 -34.64 0.50
CA LEU A 19 0.53 -34.20 -0.10
C LEU A 19 1.49 -33.89 1.04
N THR A 20 2.31 -34.86 1.40
CA THR A 20 3.51 -34.62 2.22
C THR A 20 4.43 -33.77 1.37
N VAL A 21 4.51 -32.47 1.68
CA VAL A 21 5.60 -31.62 1.21
C VAL A 21 6.86 -32.18 1.84
N MET A 22 7.64 -32.92 1.06
CA MET A 22 9.00 -33.25 1.46
C MET A 22 9.77 -31.95 1.66
N PRO A 23 10.55 -31.77 2.75
CA PRO A 23 11.45 -30.65 2.85
C PRO A 23 12.34 -30.68 1.61
N GLY A 24 12.43 -29.55 0.91
CA GLY A 24 13.24 -29.42 -0.30
C GLY A 24 14.65 -29.92 0.00
N ALA A 25 15.11 -30.84 -0.82
CA ALA A 25 16.51 -31.29 -0.80
C ALA A 25 17.35 -30.02 -0.93
N ASN A 26 18.18 -29.71 0.08
CA ASN A 26 19.22 -28.69 -0.05
C ASN A 26 20.02 -29.08 -1.29
N ALA A 27 20.00 -28.24 -2.33
CA ALA A 27 20.79 -28.46 -3.51
C ALA A 27 22.26 -28.49 -3.07
N ALA A 28 22.98 -29.53 -3.49
CA ALA A 28 24.34 -29.82 -3.03
C ALA A 28 25.28 -28.66 -3.39
N THR A 29 26.01 -28.15 -2.38
CA THR A 29 27.11 -27.21 -2.59
C THR A 29 28.30 -27.99 -3.17
N ALA A 30 28.84 -27.56 -4.33
CA ALA A 30 30.01 -28.19 -4.90
C ALA A 30 31.26 -27.52 -4.35
N THR A 31 32.14 -28.29 -3.70
CA THR A 31 33.44 -27.81 -3.18
C THR A 31 34.55 -28.14 -4.17
N TYR A 32 35.44 -27.17 -4.39
CA TYR A 32 36.62 -27.27 -5.25
C TYR A 32 37.85 -26.92 -4.45
N GLU A 33 38.73 -27.89 -4.25
CA GLU A 33 39.99 -27.67 -3.55
C GLU A 33 40.92 -26.77 -4.34
N ALA A 34 41.58 -25.81 -3.69
CA ALA A 34 42.38 -24.81 -4.36
C ALA A 34 43.65 -25.39 -4.97
N GLU A 35 44.26 -26.40 -4.36
CA GLU A 35 45.46 -27.10 -4.90
C GLU A 35 45.09 -27.90 -6.17
N SER A 36 43.84 -28.18 -6.43
CA SER A 36 43.35 -28.84 -7.64
C SER A 36 43.00 -27.84 -8.77
N ALA A 37 43.03 -26.56 -8.47
CA ALA A 37 42.74 -25.48 -9.44
C ALA A 37 43.92 -25.32 -10.40
N GLN A 38 43.66 -24.63 -11.54
CA GLN A 38 44.74 -24.18 -12.40
C GLN A 38 45.45 -22.99 -11.77
N LEU A 39 46.72 -23.20 -11.31
CA LEU A 39 47.52 -22.20 -10.64
C LEU A 39 48.40 -21.43 -11.67
N SER A 40 48.54 -20.13 -11.47
CA SER A 40 49.38 -19.27 -12.32
C SER A 40 49.88 -18.02 -11.59
N GLY A 41 50.81 -17.29 -12.19
CA GLY A 41 51.27 -15.98 -11.71
C GLY A 41 51.97 -16.01 -10.34
N GLY A 42 52.50 -17.14 -9.92
CA GLY A 42 53.19 -17.31 -8.63
C GLY A 42 52.31 -17.94 -7.53
N ALA A 43 51.03 -18.24 -7.81
CA ALA A 43 50.22 -19.09 -6.91
C ALA A 43 50.79 -20.52 -6.90
N VAL A 44 50.96 -21.13 -5.73
CA VAL A 44 51.63 -22.42 -5.55
C VAL A 44 50.98 -23.20 -4.44
N GLN A 45 50.94 -24.53 -4.57
CA GLN A 45 50.48 -25.42 -3.52
C GLN A 45 51.51 -25.45 -2.40
N GLU A 46 50.98 -25.35 -1.15
CA GLU A 46 51.77 -25.39 0.09
C GLU A 46 51.08 -26.32 1.12
N THR A 47 51.84 -26.75 2.16
CA THR A 47 51.37 -27.68 3.21
C THR A 47 51.90 -27.35 4.59
N ASP A 48 52.61 -26.25 4.75
CA ASP A 48 53.31 -25.85 5.96
C ASP A 48 52.40 -25.27 7.08
N HIS A 49 51.12 -25.03 6.79
CA HIS A 49 50.09 -24.60 7.74
C HIS A 49 49.02 -25.68 7.88
N PRO A 50 48.81 -26.30 9.07
CA PRO A 50 47.83 -27.37 9.25
C PRO A 50 46.38 -26.88 9.21
N GLY A 51 45.44 -27.84 9.06
CA GLY A 51 43.98 -27.58 9.14
C GLY A 51 43.29 -27.28 7.79
N TYR A 52 44.01 -27.35 6.68
CA TYR A 52 43.43 -27.31 5.33
C TYR A 52 42.64 -28.61 5.02
N THR A 53 41.82 -28.57 3.97
CA THR A 53 41.18 -29.75 3.38
C THR A 53 41.97 -30.22 2.15
N GLY A 54 41.64 -31.38 1.60
CA GLY A 54 42.33 -31.91 0.44
C GLY A 54 43.80 -32.33 0.71
N SER A 55 44.70 -32.03 -0.23
CA SER A 55 46.12 -32.40 -0.19
C SER A 55 47.06 -31.22 0.10
N GLY A 56 46.53 -30.05 0.39
CA GLY A 56 47.28 -28.83 0.63
C GLY A 56 46.36 -27.59 0.55
N PHE A 57 46.99 -26.46 0.54
CA PHE A 57 46.32 -25.17 0.23
C PHE A 57 47.14 -24.40 -0.80
N VAL A 58 46.61 -23.28 -1.32
CA VAL A 58 47.33 -22.42 -2.27
C VAL A 58 47.81 -21.16 -1.57
N GLY A 59 49.12 -21.00 -1.55
CA GLY A 59 49.82 -19.79 -1.15
C GLY A 59 50.32 -18.98 -2.37
N GLY A 60 51.38 -18.20 -2.12
CA GLY A 60 52.00 -17.37 -3.20
C GLY A 60 51.26 -16.08 -3.53
N PHE A 61 50.22 -15.73 -2.84
CA PHE A 61 49.52 -14.44 -2.99
C PHE A 61 50.24 -13.30 -2.26
N THR A 62 51.59 -13.28 -2.41
CA THR A 62 52.49 -12.32 -1.78
C THR A 62 52.80 -11.13 -2.65
N ASP A 63 53.36 -10.03 -2.12
CA ASP A 63 53.62 -8.78 -2.82
C ASP A 63 54.45 -8.93 -4.10
N GLY A 64 55.36 -9.94 -4.15
CA GLY A 64 56.13 -10.25 -5.35
C GLY A 64 55.28 -10.76 -6.51
N ASN A 65 54.11 -11.26 -6.26
CA ASN A 65 53.18 -11.85 -7.23
C ASN A 65 51.92 -10.98 -7.43
N LYS A 66 51.91 -9.77 -6.89
CA LYS A 66 50.82 -8.83 -7.02
C LYS A 66 50.42 -8.56 -8.47
N GLY A 67 49.13 -8.63 -8.74
CA GLY A 67 48.58 -8.49 -10.10
C GLY A 67 48.54 -9.78 -10.91
N ASN A 68 49.24 -10.85 -10.50
CA ASN A 68 49.43 -12.05 -11.30
C ASN A 68 48.91 -13.34 -10.62
N ALA A 69 49.23 -13.57 -9.34
CA ALA A 69 48.90 -14.83 -8.66
C ALA A 69 47.41 -15.15 -8.76
N THR A 70 47.09 -16.34 -9.27
CA THR A 70 45.72 -16.73 -9.58
C THR A 70 45.50 -18.23 -9.39
N ALA A 71 44.39 -18.60 -8.74
CA ALA A 71 43.84 -19.96 -8.71
C ALA A 71 42.51 -19.98 -9.46
N SER A 72 42.41 -20.72 -10.56
CA SER A 72 41.26 -20.75 -11.46
C SER A 72 40.58 -22.11 -11.43
N PHE A 73 39.27 -22.09 -11.19
CA PHE A 73 38.37 -23.25 -11.05
C PHE A 73 37.44 -23.35 -12.25
N ALA A 74 37.42 -24.51 -12.90
CA ALA A 74 36.38 -24.82 -13.88
C ALA A 74 35.14 -25.37 -13.15
N THR A 75 34.01 -24.70 -13.29
CA THR A 75 32.78 -25.06 -12.63
C THR A 75 31.65 -25.21 -13.66
N THR A 76 30.55 -25.86 -13.29
CA THR A 76 29.37 -25.98 -14.15
C THR A 76 28.14 -25.56 -13.37
N ALA A 77 27.25 -24.82 -14.03
CA ALA A 77 25.95 -24.46 -13.46
C ALA A 77 24.82 -25.01 -14.33
N ALA A 78 23.79 -25.58 -13.73
CA ALA A 78 22.64 -26.13 -14.44
C ALA A 78 21.83 -25.02 -15.17
N SER A 79 21.86 -23.79 -14.66
CA SER A 79 21.20 -22.62 -15.23
C SER A 79 22.02 -21.35 -14.99
N ALA A 80 21.80 -20.33 -15.77
CA ALA A 80 22.37 -19.00 -15.53
C ALA A 80 21.73 -18.36 -14.31
N GLY A 81 22.51 -17.57 -13.52
CA GLY A 81 22.02 -16.83 -12.36
C GLY A 81 23.12 -16.51 -11.37
N SER A 82 22.76 -16.05 -10.18
CA SER A 82 23.70 -15.73 -9.11
C SER A 82 23.90 -16.94 -8.19
N ALA A 83 25.14 -17.23 -7.84
CA ALA A 83 25.48 -18.28 -6.87
C ALA A 83 26.38 -17.71 -5.78
N PRO A 84 26.19 -18.07 -4.51
CA PRO A 84 27.16 -17.75 -3.48
C PRO A 84 28.42 -18.59 -3.68
N VAL A 85 29.59 -17.94 -3.64
CA VAL A 85 30.91 -18.60 -3.61
C VAL A 85 31.49 -18.35 -2.22
N THR A 86 31.54 -19.40 -1.41
CA THR A 86 32.17 -19.35 -0.10
C THR A 86 33.63 -19.75 -0.24
N ILE A 87 34.51 -18.86 0.13
CA ILE A 87 35.97 -19.03 0.06
C ILE A 87 36.48 -19.40 1.44
N ARG A 88 37.16 -20.54 1.58
CA ARG A 88 37.86 -20.95 2.79
C ARG A 88 39.30 -20.51 2.70
N TYR A 89 39.77 -19.76 3.70
CA TYR A 89 41.09 -19.09 3.64
C TYR A 89 41.72 -18.98 5.03
N ALA A 90 43.05 -18.73 5.08
CA ALA A 90 43.75 -18.25 6.28
C ALA A 90 44.35 -16.87 6.01
N ASN A 91 44.20 -15.96 6.97
CA ASN A 91 44.75 -14.61 6.94
C ASN A 91 45.36 -14.28 8.33
N GLY A 92 46.58 -14.72 8.56
CA GLY A 92 47.34 -14.49 9.81
C GLY A 92 47.98 -13.10 9.92
N THR A 93 47.63 -12.12 9.04
CA THR A 93 48.30 -10.82 9.03
C THR A 93 47.82 -9.85 10.12
N GLY A 94 46.77 -10.19 10.86
CA GLY A 94 46.20 -9.34 11.90
C GLY A 94 45.30 -8.22 11.39
N SER A 95 45.11 -8.11 10.05
CA SER A 95 44.18 -7.11 9.43
C SER A 95 43.45 -7.72 8.26
N ALA A 96 42.29 -7.14 7.90
CA ALA A 96 41.52 -7.59 6.76
C ALA A 96 42.32 -7.41 5.45
N ARG A 97 42.24 -8.40 4.58
CA ARG A 97 42.88 -8.42 3.27
C ARG A 97 41.85 -8.41 2.16
N THR A 98 42.25 -7.97 0.97
CA THR A 98 41.39 -7.98 -0.21
C THR A 98 41.99 -8.86 -1.30
N MET A 99 41.12 -9.56 -1.98
CA MET A 99 41.38 -10.35 -3.17
C MET A 99 40.31 -10.07 -4.24
N SER A 100 40.56 -10.43 -5.46
CA SER A 100 39.66 -10.32 -6.60
C SER A 100 39.04 -11.68 -6.90
N LEU A 101 37.69 -11.75 -6.92
CA LEU A 101 36.93 -12.83 -7.53
C LEU A 101 36.69 -12.50 -9.00
N VAL A 102 37.19 -13.36 -9.90
CA VAL A 102 37.00 -13.21 -11.35
C VAL A 102 36.06 -14.30 -11.83
N VAL A 103 34.89 -13.93 -12.37
CA VAL A 103 33.88 -14.87 -12.86
C VAL A 103 33.67 -14.62 -14.34
N ASN A 104 33.97 -15.58 -15.18
CA ASN A 104 33.85 -15.46 -16.65
C ASN A 104 34.48 -14.16 -17.22
N GLY A 105 35.59 -13.73 -16.62
CA GLY A 105 36.30 -12.50 -17.01
C GLY A 105 35.85 -11.22 -16.30
N THR A 106 34.73 -11.25 -15.56
CA THR A 106 34.26 -10.10 -14.77
C THR A 106 34.89 -10.14 -13.38
N THR A 107 35.50 -9.03 -12.95
CA THR A 107 36.23 -8.93 -11.70
C THR A 107 35.45 -8.14 -10.65
N GLN A 108 35.39 -8.67 -9.42
CA GLN A 108 34.93 -7.94 -8.25
C GLN A 108 35.90 -8.14 -7.09
N GLN A 109 36.18 -7.09 -6.34
CA GLN A 109 37.01 -7.16 -5.13
C GLN A 109 36.16 -7.64 -3.93
N PHE A 110 36.72 -8.49 -3.08
CA PHE A 110 36.08 -8.94 -1.83
C PHE A 110 37.09 -8.92 -0.68
N SER A 111 36.56 -8.90 0.55
CA SER A 111 37.34 -8.78 1.77
C SER A 111 37.46 -10.12 2.49
N LEU A 112 38.64 -10.39 3.01
CA LEU A 112 39.01 -11.56 3.81
C LEU A 112 39.45 -11.08 5.22
N PRO A 113 38.59 -11.06 6.23
CA PRO A 113 38.91 -10.70 7.61
C PRO A 113 40.12 -11.45 8.16
N ALA A 114 40.83 -10.87 9.09
CA ALA A 114 41.94 -11.55 9.76
C ALA A 114 41.45 -12.81 10.50
N THR A 115 42.22 -13.90 10.37
CA THR A 115 42.07 -15.07 11.23
C THR A 115 43.01 -14.96 12.42
N ALA A 116 42.87 -15.82 13.41
CA ALA A 116 43.72 -15.75 14.62
C ALA A 116 45.21 -15.94 14.30
N ASN A 117 45.55 -16.76 13.33
CA ASN A 117 46.88 -17.04 12.84
C ASN A 117 46.78 -17.74 11.46
N TRP A 118 47.89 -18.19 10.89
CA TRP A 118 47.96 -18.88 9.60
C TRP A 118 47.44 -20.33 9.65
N ASP A 119 47.30 -20.93 10.84
CA ASP A 119 46.75 -22.28 11.05
C ASP A 119 45.24 -22.27 11.35
N THR A 120 44.66 -21.06 11.37
CA THR A 120 43.24 -20.88 11.61
C THR A 120 42.53 -20.50 10.30
N TRP A 121 41.60 -21.35 9.88
CA TRP A 121 40.89 -21.20 8.63
C TRP A 121 39.53 -20.55 8.87
N GLY A 122 39.27 -19.46 8.15
CA GLY A 122 38.00 -18.74 8.14
C GLY A 122 37.28 -18.95 6.81
N THR A 123 36.07 -18.39 6.71
CA THR A 123 35.29 -18.37 5.48
C THR A 123 34.80 -16.97 5.17
N ALA A 124 34.77 -16.62 3.88
CA ALA A 124 34.14 -15.42 3.36
C ALA A 124 33.27 -15.78 2.16
N THR A 125 32.15 -15.10 1.95
CA THR A 125 31.23 -15.39 0.85
C THR A 125 31.13 -14.18 -0.07
N ALA A 126 31.26 -14.43 -1.37
CA ALA A 126 31.04 -13.47 -2.42
C ALA A 126 29.98 -14.01 -3.42
N SER A 127 29.36 -13.17 -4.21
CA SER A 127 28.37 -13.59 -5.19
C SER A 127 29.00 -13.72 -6.58
N ALA A 128 28.73 -14.81 -7.31
CA ALA A 128 29.20 -15.08 -8.65
C ALA A 128 28.03 -15.13 -9.64
N ALA A 129 28.08 -14.32 -10.70
CA ALA A 129 27.17 -14.44 -11.83
C ALA A 129 27.61 -15.57 -12.77
N LEU A 130 26.89 -16.68 -12.77
CA LEU A 130 27.21 -17.87 -13.55
C LEU A 130 26.35 -17.95 -14.82
N ASN A 131 26.92 -18.41 -15.92
CA ASN A 131 26.19 -18.81 -17.13
C ASN A 131 25.66 -20.25 -17.00
N SER A 132 24.63 -20.60 -17.73
CA SER A 132 24.26 -22.02 -17.88
C SER A 132 25.39 -22.79 -18.57
N GLY A 133 25.72 -23.95 -18.04
CA GLY A 133 26.84 -24.76 -18.51
C GLY A 133 28.18 -24.42 -17.87
N ALA A 134 29.26 -24.40 -18.64
CA ALA A 134 30.62 -24.21 -18.14
C ALA A 134 30.90 -22.75 -17.74
N ASN A 135 31.57 -22.59 -16.59
CA ASN A 135 31.99 -21.31 -16.02
C ASN A 135 33.44 -21.39 -15.53
N THR A 136 34.13 -20.27 -15.49
CA THR A 136 35.43 -20.13 -14.86
C THR A 136 35.30 -19.17 -13.67
N ILE A 137 35.68 -19.65 -12.47
CA ILE A 137 35.78 -18.82 -11.26
C ILE A 137 37.26 -18.76 -10.88
N ALA A 138 37.81 -17.57 -10.67
CA ALA A 138 39.18 -17.45 -10.22
C ALA A 138 39.31 -16.54 -8.99
N ILE A 139 40.17 -16.96 -8.05
CA ILE A 139 40.62 -16.11 -6.96
C ILE A 139 41.99 -15.55 -7.37
N LYS A 140 42.05 -14.22 -7.49
CA LYS A 140 43.21 -13.52 -8.02
C LYS A 140 43.72 -12.47 -7.05
N TYR A 141 45.05 -12.37 -6.91
CA TYR A 141 45.69 -11.22 -6.30
C TYR A 141 45.76 -10.08 -7.32
N GLY A 142 44.72 -9.28 -7.43
CA GLY A 142 44.63 -8.17 -8.39
C GLY A 142 45.53 -6.99 -8.03
N ALA A 143 45.79 -6.12 -9.01
CA ALA A 143 46.69 -4.96 -8.81
C ALA A 143 46.18 -3.99 -7.73
N ALA A 144 44.87 -3.93 -7.50
CA ALA A 144 44.27 -3.10 -6.45
C ALA A 144 44.10 -3.80 -5.09
N ASP A 145 44.42 -5.10 -5.03
CA ASP A 145 44.30 -5.90 -3.79
C ASP A 145 45.52 -5.72 -2.88
N ASN A 146 45.34 -6.10 -1.60
CA ASN A 146 46.45 -6.13 -0.66
C ASN A 146 46.94 -7.55 -0.29
N GLY A 147 46.33 -8.59 -0.85
CA GLY A 147 46.76 -9.98 -0.85
C GLY A 147 47.26 -10.54 0.46
N ASN A 148 48.27 -11.43 0.36
CA ASN A 148 48.89 -12.11 1.51
C ASN A 148 47.89 -12.94 2.32
N VAL A 149 47.31 -13.95 1.66
CA VAL A 149 46.37 -14.94 2.23
C VAL A 149 46.70 -16.32 1.72
N ASN A 150 46.30 -17.34 2.44
CA ASN A 150 46.29 -18.73 2.00
C ASN A 150 44.87 -19.15 1.63
N LEU A 151 44.70 -19.83 0.51
CA LEU A 151 43.41 -20.27 -0.03
C LEU A 151 43.31 -21.79 0.06
N ASP A 152 42.27 -22.29 0.73
CA ASP A 152 42.06 -23.72 0.93
C ASP A 152 41.12 -24.29 -0.12
N ASN A 153 39.89 -23.80 -0.18
CA ASN A 153 38.93 -24.25 -1.17
C ASN A 153 37.89 -23.14 -1.46
N ILE A 154 37.11 -23.37 -2.52
CA ILE A 154 35.88 -22.63 -2.78
C ILE A 154 34.69 -23.59 -2.79
N ALA A 155 33.59 -23.19 -2.18
CA ALA A 155 32.32 -23.87 -2.25
C ALA A 155 31.33 -23.04 -3.05
N VAL A 156 30.90 -23.59 -4.19
CA VAL A 156 29.94 -22.92 -5.08
C VAL A 156 28.54 -23.44 -4.73
N GLY A 157 27.71 -22.57 -4.20
CA GLY A 157 26.33 -22.87 -3.89
C GLY A 157 25.47 -23.00 -5.15
N SER A 158 24.27 -23.49 -4.99
CA SER A 158 23.31 -23.60 -6.09
C SER A 158 23.07 -22.23 -6.69
N VAL A 159 23.04 -22.19 -8.01
CA VAL A 159 22.53 -21.01 -8.70
C VAL A 159 21.10 -20.79 -8.22
N THR A 160 20.88 -19.70 -7.51
CA THR A 160 19.53 -19.20 -7.34
C THR A 160 19.09 -18.66 -8.68
N THR A 161 18.50 -19.54 -9.50
CA THR A 161 17.52 -19.09 -10.44
C THR A 161 16.33 -18.72 -9.56
N THR A 162 16.23 -17.47 -9.15
CA THR A 162 14.94 -16.89 -9.00
C THR A 162 14.45 -16.76 -10.43
N PRO A 163 13.44 -17.54 -10.89
CA PRO A 163 12.74 -17.16 -12.09
C PRO A 163 12.36 -15.70 -11.88
N PRO A 164 12.43 -14.82 -12.86
CA PRO A 164 11.77 -13.54 -12.72
C PRO A 164 10.37 -13.88 -12.23
N PRO A 165 9.90 -13.29 -11.12
CA PRO A 165 8.58 -13.61 -10.59
C PRO A 165 7.61 -13.47 -11.76
N THR A 166 7.07 -14.59 -12.19
CA THR A 166 6.03 -14.64 -13.22
C THR A 166 4.77 -14.18 -12.51
N GLY A 167 4.46 -12.92 -12.70
CA GLY A 167 3.24 -12.32 -12.20
C GLY A 167 3.38 -11.66 -10.83
N ASP A 168 2.67 -10.66 -10.65
CA ASP A 168 2.25 -9.88 -9.51
C ASP A 168 3.15 -8.72 -9.11
N GLY A 169 3.02 -7.66 -9.89
CA GLY A 169 3.36 -6.34 -9.42
C GLY A 169 4.79 -5.88 -9.66
N SER A 170 5.62 -6.66 -10.31
CA SER A 170 6.99 -6.27 -10.67
C SER A 170 7.07 -5.45 -11.97
N GLU A 171 6.03 -5.47 -12.80
CA GLU A 171 6.00 -4.80 -14.10
C GLU A 171 5.87 -3.27 -13.94
N LEU A 172 6.83 -2.54 -14.51
CA LEU A 172 6.91 -1.09 -14.30
C LEU A 172 5.98 -0.29 -15.22
N GLU A 173 5.46 -0.85 -16.30
CA GLU A 173 4.42 -0.20 -17.12
C GLU A 173 3.09 -0.04 -16.38
N THR A 174 2.87 -0.78 -15.30
CA THR A 174 1.68 -0.62 -14.42
C THR A 174 1.94 0.27 -13.21
N ALA A 175 3.18 0.76 -13.04
CA ALA A 175 3.56 1.66 -11.97
C ALA A 175 2.98 3.07 -12.16
N PHE A 176 3.15 3.92 -11.17
CA PHE A 176 2.89 5.35 -11.34
C PHE A 176 3.98 5.98 -12.21
N LEU A 177 3.58 6.69 -13.26
CA LEU A 177 4.46 7.34 -14.22
C LEU A 177 4.20 8.85 -14.24
N ALA A 178 5.26 9.65 -14.14
CA ALA A 178 5.18 11.11 -14.20
C ALA A 178 6.44 11.73 -14.83
N GLY A 179 6.40 13.03 -15.10
CA GLY A 179 7.56 13.78 -15.62
C GLY A 179 7.99 13.36 -17.02
N GLY A 180 7.07 12.88 -17.86
CA GLY A 180 7.34 12.43 -19.23
C GLY A 180 7.57 10.91 -19.38
N ALA A 181 7.64 10.17 -18.27
CA ALA A 181 7.65 8.69 -18.33
C ALA A 181 6.33 8.17 -18.93
N SER A 182 6.43 7.22 -19.83
CA SER A 182 5.26 6.65 -20.53
C SER A 182 5.50 5.18 -20.89
N VAL A 183 4.43 4.46 -21.21
CA VAL A 183 4.49 3.06 -21.63
C VAL A 183 4.70 2.98 -23.14
N ALA A 184 5.55 2.03 -23.57
CA ALA A 184 5.81 1.70 -24.97
C ALA A 184 5.83 0.18 -25.16
N THR A 185 5.69 -0.26 -26.44
CA THR A 185 5.67 -1.67 -26.86
C THR A 185 6.51 -1.93 -28.13
N ASP A 186 7.20 -0.92 -28.61
CA ASP A 186 7.91 -0.91 -29.91
C ASP A 186 9.27 -1.62 -29.90
N VAL A 187 9.74 -2.09 -28.74
CA VAL A 187 11.00 -2.86 -28.61
C VAL A 187 10.69 -4.25 -28.08
N ALA A 188 11.00 -5.28 -28.84
CA ALA A 188 10.74 -6.68 -28.48
C ALA A 188 11.52 -7.14 -27.24
N GLY A 189 10.99 -8.17 -26.55
CA GLY A 189 11.64 -8.89 -25.46
C GLY A 189 11.42 -8.30 -24.08
N TYR A 190 10.50 -7.34 -23.89
CA TYR A 190 9.99 -6.94 -22.58
C TYR A 190 9.10 -8.04 -21.98
N THR A 191 8.83 -7.95 -20.69
CA THR A 191 7.82 -8.76 -19.97
C THR A 191 6.54 -7.95 -19.78
N GLY A 192 5.46 -8.58 -19.31
CA GLY A 192 4.20 -7.89 -19.10
C GLY A 192 3.53 -7.39 -20.38
N SER A 193 2.92 -6.21 -20.30
CA SER A 193 2.16 -5.58 -21.39
C SER A 193 2.92 -4.47 -22.13
N GLY A 194 4.13 -4.13 -21.68
CA GLY A 194 4.94 -3.06 -22.25
C GLY A 194 6.19 -2.79 -21.42
N PHE A 195 6.81 -1.66 -21.64
CA PHE A 195 7.95 -1.18 -20.87
C PHE A 195 7.87 0.34 -20.70
N VAL A 196 8.59 0.88 -19.73
CA VAL A 196 8.61 2.33 -19.47
C VAL A 196 9.70 2.99 -20.27
N THR A 197 9.36 4.08 -20.96
CA THR A 197 10.24 4.96 -21.71
C THR A 197 10.02 6.42 -21.32
N GLY A 198 10.67 7.38 -22.03
CA GLY A 198 10.50 8.81 -21.75
C GLY A 198 11.21 9.28 -20.48
N LEU A 199 12.24 8.57 -20.02
CA LEU A 199 12.98 8.89 -18.82
C LEU A 199 13.97 10.06 -19.05
N GLY A 200 13.41 11.26 -19.25
CA GLY A 200 14.12 12.54 -19.27
C GLY A 200 14.23 13.17 -17.87
N ALA A 201 14.78 14.39 -17.79
CA ALA A 201 14.92 15.11 -16.53
C ALA A 201 13.56 15.28 -15.83
N GLY A 202 13.49 14.91 -14.55
CA GLY A 202 12.28 14.94 -13.74
C GLY A 202 11.32 13.77 -13.94
N ALA A 203 11.64 12.82 -14.84
CA ALA A 203 10.83 11.61 -15.00
C ALA A 203 10.87 10.73 -13.74
N ARG A 204 9.72 10.15 -13.41
CA ARG A 204 9.51 9.34 -12.20
C ARG A 204 8.71 8.08 -12.54
N VAL A 205 9.18 6.97 -12.02
CA VAL A 205 8.49 5.67 -12.04
C VAL A 205 8.42 5.20 -10.59
N ILE A 206 7.23 5.05 -10.01
CA ILE A 206 7.08 4.61 -8.62
C ILE A 206 6.20 3.38 -8.58
N ARG A 207 6.74 2.31 -8.01
CA ARG A 207 6.06 1.02 -7.83
C ARG A 207 5.85 0.73 -6.34
N THR A 208 4.64 0.37 -5.96
CA THR A 208 4.35 -0.24 -4.67
C THR A 208 4.78 -1.69 -4.66
N VAL A 209 5.42 -2.12 -3.58
CA VAL A 209 5.78 -3.51 -3.32
C VAL A 209 5.47 -3.84 -1.86
N ASN A 210 5.12 -5.09 -1.57
CA ASN A 210 4.92 -5.56 -0.20
C ASN A 210 6.01 -6.57 0.16
N VAL A 211 6.66 -6.41 1.31
CA VAL A 211 7.67 -7.36 1.78
C VAL A 211 7.33 -7.88 3.17
N SER A 212 7.70 -9.13 3.44
CA SER A 212 7.32 -9.79 4.69
C SER A 212 8.18 -9.38 5.89
N VAL A 213 9.40 -8.87 5.68
CA VAL A 213 10.38 -8.58 6.74
C VAL A 213 11.10 -7.28 6.43
N SER A 214 11.34 -6.46 7.47
CA SER A 214 12.16 -5.26 7.38
C SER A 214 13.64 -5.60 7.25
N GLY A 215 14.37 -4.86 6.42
CA GLY A 215 15.79 -5.01 6.23
C GLY A 215 16.27 -4.63 4.83
N ASP A 216 17.52 -4.95 4.56
CA ASP A 216 18.13 -4.77 3.27
C ASP A 216 17.65 -5.85 2.30
N ALA A 217 16.79 -5.48 1.37
CA ALA A 217 16.20 -6.37 0.36
C ALA A 217 17.02 -6.33 -0.94
N ALA A 218 17.48 -7.49 -1.40
CA ALA A 218 18.07 -7.60 -2.73
C ALA A 218 17.00 -7.34 -3.79
N THR A 219 17.30 -6.42 -4.71
CA THR A 219 16.40 -6.05 -5.80
C THR A 219 17.14 -6.10 -7.12
N THR A 220 16.43 -6.44 -8.19
CA THR A 220 16.98 -6.52 -9.54
C THR A 220 16.09 -5.72 -10.48
N LEU A 221 16.65 -4.66 -11.07
CA LEU A 221 15.98 -3.88 -12.10
C LEU A 221 16.32 -4.45 -13.48
N ARG A 222 15.30 -4.72 -14.29
CA ARG A 222 15.47 -5.05 -15.71
C ARG A 222 15.30 -3.78 -16.55
N PHE A 223 16.30 -3.50 -17.36
CA PHE A 223 16.40 -2.26 -18.13
C PHE A 223 17.01 -2.48 -19.51
N ARG A 224 16.89 -1.49 -20.37
CA ARG A 224 17.60 -1.42 -21.64
C ARG A 224 18.24 -0.03 -21.80
N ASN A 225 19.54 -0.02 -22.12
CA ASN A 225 20.30 1.17 -22.45
C ASN A 225 20.96 0.99 -23.82
N SER A 226 20.38 1.57 -24.86
CA SER A 226 20.88 1.54 -26.21
C SER A 226 21.75 2.75 -26.57
N ALA A 227 22.08 3.63 -25.62
CA ALA A 227 23.00 4.75 -25.83
C ALA A 227 24.44 4.25 -25.97
N GLY A 228 25.30 5.07 -26.57
CA GLY A 228 26.70 4.74 -26.76
C GLY A 228 27.56 4.77 -25.50
N ALA A 229 26.98 5.05 -24.33
CA ALA A 229 27.66 5.15 -23.03
C ALA A 229 26.74 4.69 -21.88
N ALA A 230 27.33 4.36 -20.75
CA ALA A 230 26.59 4.10 -19.52
C ALA A 230 25.69 5.29 -19.14
N ARG A 231 24.52 5.02 -18.62
CA ARG A 231 23.55 6.00 -18.15
C ARG A 231 23.34 5.88 -16.65
N THR A 232 22.87 6.93 -16.02
CA THR A 232 22.60 6.96 -14.58
C THR A 232 21.14 7.23 -14.30
N LEU A 233 20.66 6.65 -13.19
CA LEU A 233 19.28 6.77 -12.69
C LEU A 233 19.31 6.69 -11.16
N SER A 234 18.61 7.57 -10.47
CA SER A 234 18.49 7.52 -9.02
C SER A 234 17.39 6.55 -8.60
N VAL A 235 17.66 5.71 -7.61
CA VAL A 235 16.68 4.83 -6.98
C VAL A 235 16.30 5.32 -5.58
N TYR A 236 15.01 5.22 -5.29
CA TYR A 236 14.41 5.68 -4.03
C TYR A 236 13.67 4.54 -3.34
N ALA A 237 13.79 4.47 -2.03
CA ALA A 237 12.99 3.62 -1.16
C ALA A 237 12.13 4.52 -0.25
N ASN A 238 10.81 4.36 -0.30
CA ASN A 238 9.87 5.17 0.48
C ASN A 238 10.16 6.68 0.37
N GLY A 239 10.36 7.19 -0.86
CA GLY A 239 10.63 8.58 -1.17
C GLY A 239 12.05 9.09 -0.83
N ARG A 240 12.92 8.26 -0.23
CA ARG A 240 14.32 8.63 0.05
C ARG A 240 15.27 8.03 -0.98
N LYS A 241 16.17 8.86 -1.47
CA LYS A 241 17.24 8.38 -2.38
C LYS A 241 18.10 7.34 -1.66
N ALA A 242 18.10 6.12 -2.18
CA ALA A 242 18.91 5.02 -1.66
C ALA A 242 20.27 4.92 -2.38
N ALA A 243 20.27 5.10 -3.71
CA ALA A 243 21.48 5.02 -4.50
C ALA A 243 21.33 5.77 -5.84
N GLN A 244 22.44 5.89 -6.56
CA GLN A 244 22.46 6.19 -7.99
C GLN A 244 22.97 4.94 -8.71
N LEU A 245 22.19 4.45 -9.68
CA LEU A 245 22.54 3.29 -10.49
C LEU A 245 23.35 3.71 -11.72
N SER A 246 24.36 2.93 -12.05
CA SER A 246 25.04 2.98 -13.34
C SER A 246 24.50 1.85 -14.22
N LEU A 247 23.94 2.20 -15.36
CA LEU A 247 23.27 1.32 -16.30
C LEU A 247 24.12 1.18 -17.56
N PRO A 248 24.89 0.09 -17.72
CA PRO A 248 25.79 -0.09 -18.84
C PRO A 248 25.04 -0.11 -20.17
N THR A 249 25.72 0.25 -21.25
CA THR A 249 25.21 0.16 -22.61
C THR A 249 25.10 -1.30 -23.06
N GLY A 250 24.14 -1.62 -23.95
CA GLY A 250 23.97 -2.95 -24.52
C GLY A 250 22.93 -2.99 -25.62
N THR A 251 22.91 -4.07 -26.37
CA THR A 251 22.01 -4.25 -27.53
C THR A 251 20.63 -4.79 -27.13
N GLY A 252 20.46 -5.29 -25.92
CA GLY A 252 19.23 -5.92 -25.44
C GLY A 252 18.83 -5.52 -24.02
N TRP A 253 17.85 -6.23 -23.47
CA TRP A 253 17.45 -6.11 -22.08
C TRP A 253 18.52 -6.70 -21.16
N GLN A 254 18.85 -5.97 -20.12
CA GLN A 254 19.87 -6.28 -19.12
C GLN A 254 19.28 -6.17 -17.72
N THR A 255 20.03 -6.64 -16.72
CA THR A 255 19.64 -6.50 -15.32
C THR A 255 20.74 -5.81 -14.52
N VAL A 256 20.36 -5.04 -13.50
CA VAL A 256 21.27 -4.50 -12.49
C VAL A 256 20.74 -4.83 -11.12
N ALA A 257 21.60 -5.40 -10.29
CA ALA A 257 21.31 -5.71 -8.89
C ALA A 257 21.55 -4.47 -8.01
N GLN A 258 20.73 -4.32 -7.00
CA GLN A 258 20.83 -3.28 -5.98
C GLN A 258 20.27 -3.81 -4.66
N THR A 259 20.64 -3.18 -3.56
CA THR A 259 20.06 -3.46 -2.23
C THR A 259 19.28 -2.24 -1.76
N LEU A 260 18.05 -2.44 -1.33
CA LEU A 260 17.18 -1.37 -0.86
C LEU A 260 16.75 -1.62 0.59
N PRO A 261 16.81 -0.61 1.47
CA PRO A 261 16.30 -0.70 2.84
C PRO A 261 14.77 -0.62 2.80
N LEU A 262 14.12 -1.77 2.86
CA LEU A 262 12.66 -1.89 2.85
C LEU A 262 12.13 -2.25 4.25
N ARG A 263 10.89 -1.90 4.52
CA ARG A 263 10.18 -2.17 5.78
C ARG A 263 9.21 -3.33 5.58
N ALA A 264 8.90 -4.08 6.61
CA ALA A 264 7.80 -5.04 6.55
C ALA A 264 6.50 -4.33 6.14
N GLY A 265 5.73 -4.93 5.24
CA GLY A 265 4.53 -4.33 4.67
C GLY A 265 4.79 -3.58 3.36
N LEU A 266 3.94 -2.59 3.10
CA LEU A 266 3.96 -1.80 1.87
C LEU A 266 5.20 -0.91 1.79
N ASN A 267 5.82 -0.85 0.62
CA ASN A 267 6.95 0.03 0.31
C ASN A 267 6.78 0.65 -1.07
N LEU A 268 7.46 1.77 -1.29
CA LEU A 268 7.53 2.47 -2.56
C LEU A 268 8.96 2.40 -3.11
N ILE A 269 9.13 1.79 -4.27
CA ILE A 269 10.40 1.81 -5.01
C ILE A 269 10.25 2.82 -6.15
N GLY A 270 11.08 3.86 -6.15
CA GLY A 270 11.09 4.91 -7.16
C GLY A 270 12.34 4.86 -8.01
N TYR A 271 12.18 4.94 -9.33
CA TYR A 271 13.25 5.19 -10.28
C TYR A 271 13.03 6.58 -10.87
N GLN A 272 14.01 7.47 -10.72
CA GLN A 272 13.86 8.87 -11.08
C GLN A 272 15.11 9.40 -11.79
N VAL A 273 14.89 10.32 -12.74
CA VAL A 273 15.97 11.09 -13.35
C VAL A 273 16.12 12.38 -12.55
N SER A 274 16.92 12.30 -11.49
CA SER A 274 17.21 13.43 -10.58
C SER A 274 18.33 14.31 -11.13
N ALA A 275 18.60 15.45 -10.52
CA ALA A 275 19.74 16.29 -10.88
C ALA A 275 21.05 15.49 -10.83
N GLY A 276 21.82 15.52 -11.92
CA GLY A 276 23.06 14.75 -12.09
C GLY A 276 22.88 13.34 -12.69
N ASP A 277 21.63 12.90 -12.95
CA ASP A 277 21.38 11.68 -13.72
C ASP A 277 21.35 11.97 -15.23
N SER A 278 21.75 10.99 -16.01
CA SER A 278 21.72 11.10 -17.47
C SER A 278 20.43 10.59 -18.11
N GLY A 279 19.67 9.74 -17.42
CA GLY A 279 18.40 9.20 -17.93
C GLY A 279 18.48 8.54 -19.29
N GLY A 280 17.41 8.60 -20.08
CA GLY A 280 17.40 8.10 -21.47
C GLY A 280 17.48 6.58 -21.60
N VAL A 281 17.03 5.84 -20.61
CA VAL A 281 16.95 4.38 -20.57
C VAL A 281 15.50 3.91 -20.62
N GLN A 282 15.30 2.62 -20.83
CA GLN A 282 14.00 1.95 -20.78
C GLN A 282 13.98 1.00 -19.60
N LEU A 283 12.87 0.94 -18.86
CA LEU A 283 12.69 0.06 -17.71
C LEU A 283 11.57 -0.93 -17.99
N ASP A 284 11.75 -2.18 -17.60
CA ASP A 284 10.81 -3.25 -17.83
C ASP A 284 10.15 -3.70 -16.50
N ASN A 285 10.90 -4.36 -15.65
CA ASN A 285 10.39 -4.85 -14.37
C ASN A 285 11.41 -4.70 -13.23
N VAL A 286 10.93 -4.83 -12.01
CA VAL A 286 11.76 -4.92 -10.81
C VAL A 286 11.41 -6.17 -10.01
N ALA A 287 12.39 -7.00 -9.72
CA ALA A 287 12.26 -8.14 -8.82
C ALA A 287 12.77 -7.75 -7.43
N VAL A 288 12.03 -8.10 -6.38
CA VAL A 288 12.35 -7.77 -4.99
C VAL A 288 12.35 -9.05 -4.16
N ALA A 289 13.49 -9.36 -3.54
CA ALA A 289 13.61 -10.54 -2.69
C ALA A 289 12.71 -10.39 -1.45
N GLY A 290 11.98 -11.46 -1.11
CA GLY A 290 11.04 -11.46 0.00
C GLY A 290 9.75 -10.67 -0.24
N SER A 291 9.49 -10.24 -1.48
CA SER A 291 8.21 -9.64 -1.84
C SER A 291 7.08 -10.65 -1.73
N THR A 292 5.92 -10.15 -1.36
CA THR A 292 4.65 -10.89 -1.33
C THR A 292 3.64 -10.20 -2.24
N ALA A 293 2.67 -10.96 -2.73
CA ALA A 293 1.65 -10.41 -3.61
C ALA A 293 0.88 -9.25 -2.95
N LEU A 294 0.62 -8.21 -3.71
CA LEU A 294 -0.34 -7.17 -3.35
C LEU A 294 -1.76 -7.72 -3.52
N ALA A 295 -2.72 -7.12 -2.85
CA ALA A 295 -4.12 -7.41 -3.08
C ALA A 295 -4.49 -7.13 -4.55
N THR A 296 -5.25 -8.02 -5.17
CA THR A 296 -5.71 -7.85 -6.56
C THR A 296 -6.80 -6.80 -6.68
N ARG A 297 -7.55 -6.58 -5.59
CA ARG A 297 -8.52 -5.49 -5.42
C ARG A 297 -8.44 -4.98 -3.98
N GLY A 298 -8.59 -3.69 -3.79
CA GLY A 298 -8.47 -3.02 -2.49
C GLY A 298 -7.03 -2.85 -2.02
N ALA A 299 -6.87 -2.23 -0.87
CA ALA A 299 -5.57 -1.95 -0.29
C ALA A 299 -4.93 -3.20 0.35
N THR A 300 -3.64 -3.37 0.13
CA THR A 300 -2.82 -4.32 0.88
C THR A 300 -2.54 -3.74 2.25
N VAL A 301 -3.07 -4.35 3.29
CA VAL A 301 -2.99 -3.84 4.67
C VAL A 301 -2.10 -4.73 5.54
N PRO A 302 -1.33 -4.16 6.49
CA PRO A 302 -0.52 -4.93 7.41
C PRO A 302 -1.30 -5.53 8.58
N TYR A 303 -2.52 -5.06 8.83
CA TYR A 303 -3.36 -5.54 9.93
C TYR A 303 -4.28 -6.68 9.51
N THR A 304 -4.74 -7.43 10.49
CA THR A 304 -5.84 -8.38 10.36
C THR A 304 -7.07 -7.82 11.05
N THR A 305 -8.20 -7.81 10.34
CA THR A 305 -9.50 -7.39 10.88
C THR A 305 -10.23 -8.59 11.46
N TYR A 306 -10.81 -8.41 12.63
CA TYR A 306 -11.66 -9.37 13.33
C TYR A 306 -13.01 -8.70 13.60
N GLU A 307 -14.07 -9.17 12.97
CA GLU A 307 -15.44 -8.70 13.20
C GLU A 307 -15.95 -9.20 14.55
N ALA A 308 -16.55 -8.31 15.33
CA ALA A 308 -16.96 -8.62 16.70
C ALA A 308 -18.08 -9.67 16.74
N GLU A 309 -19.01 -9.63 15.79
CA GLU A 309 -20.12 -10.59 15.73
C GLU A 309 -19.68 -11.99 15.30
N ALA A 310 -18.51 -12.12 14.66
CA ALA A 310 -17.92 -13.42 14.33
C ALA A 310 -17.02 -13.96 15.46
N ALA A 311 -16.74 -13.14 16.48
CA ALA A 311 -15.90 -13.48 17.61
C ALA A 311 -16.67 -14.22 18.71
N GLN A 312 -15.92 -14.82 19.67
CA GLN A 312 -16.53 -15.35 20.88
C GLN A 312 -17.00 -14.20 21.79
N THR A 313 -18.26 -14.23 22.22
CA THR A 313 -18.81 -13.20 23.07
C THR A 313 -19.84 -13.76 24.07
N ASN A 314 -20.02 -13.08 25.20
CA ASN A 314 -21.17 -13.22 26.07
C ASN A 314 -22.02 -11.93 26.10
N GLY A 315 -21.73 -10.97 25.24
CA GLY A 315 -22.57 -9.81 24.94
C GLY A 315 -23.72 -10.16 23.98
N SER A 316 -24.44 -9.15 23.56
CA SER A 316 -25.57 -9.30 22.62
C SER A 316 -25.09 -9.00 21.19
N VAL A 317 -25.15 -9.98 20.30
CA VAL A 317 -24.92 -9.78 18.86
C VAL A 317 -26.13 -9.03 18.28
N LEU A 318 -25.90 -7.87 17.71
CA LEU A 318 -26.90 -7.07 17.03
C LEU A 318 -27.16 -7.66 15.64
N ALA A 319 -28.42 -7.94 15.31
CA ALA A 319 -28.80 -8.45 14.00
C ALA A 319 -28.60 -7.37 12.92
N ALA A 320 -28.30 -7.79 11.71
CA ALA A 320 -28.08 -6.88 10.60
C ALA A 320 -29.28 -5.94 10.37
N ASN A 321 -28.99 -4.65 10.26
CA ASN A 321 -29.98 -3.61 10.02
C ASN A 321 -29.34 -2.50 9.18
N ARG A 322 -30.06 -2.04 8.16
CA ARG A 322 -29.61 -0.93 7.28
C ARG A 322 -30.34 0.39 7.54
N THR A 323 -31.19 0.41 8.56
CA THR A 323 -31.95 1.63 8.89
C THR A 323 -31.00 2.68 9.44
N TYR A 324 -30.86 3.79 8.75
CA TYR A 324 -30.09 4.94 9.21
C TYR A 324 -30.51 5.33 10.63
N THR A 325 -29.57 5.83 11.43
CA THR A 325 -29.72 6.09 12.88
C THR A 325 -29.75 4.84 13.78
N THR A 326 -29.27 3.71 13.28
CA THR A 326 -29.03 2.52 14.12
C THR A 326 -27.54 2.19 14.16
N GLU A 327 -27.04 1.68 15.31
CA GLU A 327 -25.65 1.24 15.45
C GLU A 327 -25.27 0.23 14.35
N GLN A 328 -26.20 -0.63 13.97
CA GLN A 328 -25.94 -1.66 12.96
C GLN A 328 -25.71 -1.07 11.55
N ALA A 329 -26.46 -0.03 11.18
CA ALA A 329 -26.29 0.59 9.87
C ALA A 329 -24.89 1.19 9.69
N GLU A 330 -24.26 1.60 10.79
CA GLU A 330 -22.92 2.17 10.83
C GLU A 330 -21.83 1.16 11.23
N SER A 331 -22.16 -0.12 11.32
CA SER A 331 -21.19 -1.19 11.60
C SER A 331 -20.75 -1.90 10.33
N SER A 332 -19.52 -2.41 10.32
CA SER A 332 -19.03 -3.32 9.29
C SER A 332 -19.98 -4.53 9.18
N GLY A 333 -20.32 -4.94 7.96
CA GLY A 333 -21.29 -6.01 7.75
C GLY A 333 -22.68 -5.72 8.33
N ARG A 334 -22.95 -4.51 8.82
CA ARG A 334 -24.19 -4.08 9.49
C ARG A 334 -24.50 -4.86 10.77
N ARG A 335 -23.49 -5.31 11.47
CA ARG A 335 -23.58 -6.10 12.69
C ARG A 335 -22.54 -5.63 13.69
N ALA A 336 -22.80 -5.83 14.98
CA ALA A 336 -21.88 -5.50 16.05
C ALA A 336 -22.21 -6.32 17.32
N VAL A 337 -21.40 -6.17 18.37
CA VAL A 337 -21.65 -6.77 19.68
C VAL A 337 -21.83 -5.71 20.73
N LYS A 338 -22.97 -5.71 21.42
CA LYS A 338 -23.30 -4.77 22.51
C LYS A 338 -23.05 -5.41 23.87
N LEU A 339 -22.20 -4.76 24.66
CA LEU A 339 -21.84 -5.13 26.04
C LEU A 339 -22.54 -4.19 27.02
N THR A 340 -23.54 -4.68 27.76
CA THR A 340 -24.33 -3.88 28.70
C THR A 340 -24.00 -4.14 30.18
N GLY A 341 -23.38 -5.28 30.47
CA GLY A 341 -23.00 -5.71 31.82
C GLY A 341 -21.48 -5.75 32.03
N THR A 342 -21.06 -5.52 33.27
CA THR A 342 -19.68 -5.76 33.71
C THR A 342 -19.29 -7.23 33.49
N GLY A 343 -18.10 -7.48 32.98
CA GLY A 343 -17.60 -8.82 32.63
C GLY A 343 -18.08 -9.33 31.28
N GLN A 344 -18.91 -8.58 30.54
CA GLN A 344 -19.19 -8.92 29.14
C GLN A 344 -18.02 -8.55 28.23
N TYR A 345 -17.82 -9.37 27.20
CA TYR A 345 -16.64 -9.29 26.37
C TYR A 345 -16.87 -9.67 24.90
N VAL A 346 -15.93 -9.25 24.05
CA VAL A 346 -15.64 -9.78 22.71
C VAL A 346 -14.24 -10.38 22.76
N GLN A 347 -14.06 -11.61 22.25
CA GLN A 347 -12.78 -12.32 22.30
C GLN A 347 -12.41 -12.90 20.95
N VAL A 348 -11.22 -12.57 20.49
CA VAL A 348 -10.64 -13.05 19.22
C VAL A 348 -9.35 -13.82 19.46
N THR A 349 -9.03 -14.75 18.58
CA THR A 349 -7.72 -15.41 18.60
C THR A 349 -6.87 -14.84 17.47
N LEU A 350 -5.71 -14.32 17.79
CA LEU A 350 -4.82 -13.75 16.78
C LEU A 350 -4.38 -14.81 15.76
N THR A 351 -4.58 -14.54 14.49
CA THR A 351 -4.12 -15.38 13.38
C THR A 351 -2.71 -15.03 12.91
N LYS A 352 -2.25 -13.83 13.25
CA LYS A 352 -0.89 -13.31 13.01
C LYS A 352 -0.37 -12.65 14.29
N PRO A 353 0.96 -12.48 14.45
CA PRO A 353 1.49 -11.70 15.56
C PRO A 353 0.98 -10.27 15.55
N ALA A 354 0.82 -9.66 16.74
CA ALA A 354 0.42 -8.26 16.90
C ALA A 354 0.99 -7.63 18.17
N ASN A 355 1.33 -6.35 18.09
CA ASN A 355 1.65 -5.49 19.23
C ASN A 355 0.93 -4.14 19.17
N ALA A 356 0.04 -3.95 18.21
CA ALA A 356 -0.76 -2.75 18.06
C ALA A 356 -2.17 -3.14 17.66
N ILE A 357 -3.16 -2.49 18.25
CA ILE A 357 -4.57 -2.72 17.97
C ILE A 357 -5.32 -1.41 17.77
N THR A 358 -6.29 -1.45 16.86
CA THR A 358 -7.34 -0.44 16.72
C THR A 358 -8.67 -1.14 16.97
N VAL A 359 -9.48 -0.58 17.85
CA VAL A 359 -10.83 -1.09 18.15
C VAL A 359 -11.84 -0.03 17.75
N ARG A 360 -12.75 -0.41 16.87
CA ARG A 360 -13.88 0.43 16.51
C ARG A 360 -15.04 0.13 17.47
N ALA A 361 -15.42 1.13 18.25
CA ALA A 361 -16.44 0.96 19.29
C ALA A 361 -17.32 2.19 19.46
N SER A 362 -18.47 2.01 20.10
CA SER A 362 -19.43 3.04 20.45
C SER A 362 -19.73 3.02 21.95
N VAL A 363 -19.93 4.20 22.53
CA VAL A 363 -20.43 4.42 23.87
C VAL A 363 -21.58 5.43 23.83
N PRO A 364 -22.43 5.52 24.86
CA PRO A 364 -23.51 6.51 24.89
C PRO A 364 -23.02 7.94 24.66
N ASP A 365 -23.85 8.75 24.01
CA ASP A 365 -23.57 10.16 23.79
C ASP A 365 -23.22 10.90 25.10
N GLY A 366 -22.21 11.78 25.01
CA GLY A 366 -21.69 12.50 26.17
C GLY A 366 -20.86 11.66 27.14
N SER A 367 -20.52 10.41 26.74
CA SER A 367 -19.81 9.46 27.61
C SER A 367 -18.35 9.26 27.22
N THR A 368 -17.59 8.84 28.22
CA THR A 368 -16.28 8.19 28.05
C THR A 368 -16.26 6.90 28.85
N ALA A 369 -15.61 5.87 28.38
CA ALA A 369 -15.50 4.60 29.09
C ALA A 369 -14.19 3.88 28.79
N PRO A 370 -13.54 3.24 29.78
CA PRO A 370 -12.46 2.31 29.49
C PRO A 370 -13.01 0.99 28.96
N LEU A 371 -12.33 0.42 27.96
CA LEU A 371 -12.52 -0.95 27.52
C LEU A 371 -11.22 -1.70 27.78
N ALA A 372 -11.25 -2.69 28.66
CA ALA A 372 -10.07 -3.43 29.08
C ALA A 372 -9.64 -4.43 27.99
N VAL A 373 -8.34 -4.50 27.73
CA VAL A 373 -7.72 -5.46 26.80
C VAL A 373 -6.96 -6.51 27.59
N TYR A 374 -7.31 -7.76 27.39
CA TYR A 374 -6.62 -8.90 28.00
C TYR A 374 -5.93 -9.73 26.93
N ALA A 375 -4.71 -10.18 27.21
CA ALA A 375 -3.99 -11.17 26.41
C ALA A 375 -3.81 -12.45 27.23
N ASN A 376 -4.36 -13.57 26.78
CA ASN A 376 -4.35 -14.87 27.48
C ASN A 376 -4.80 -14.74 28.95
N GLY A 377 -5.81 -13.93 29.22
CA GLY A 377 -6.37 -13.71 30.56
C GLY A 377 -5.66 -12.66 31.44
N THR A 378 -4.53 -12.11 30.98
CA THR A 378 -3.82 -11.03 31.68
C THR A 378 -4.19 -9.68 31.05
N LYS A 379 -4.60 -8.72 31.88
CA LYS A 379 -4.90 -7.35 31.44
C LYS A 379 -3.61 -6.65 30.97
N VAL A 380 -3.64 -6.10 29.76
CA VAL A 380 -2.45 -5.52 29.10
C VAL A 380 -2.62 -4.07 28.71
N ALA A 381 -3.88 -3.60 28.60
CA ALA A 381 -4.18 -2.20 28.29
C ALA A 381 -5.60 -1.85 28.72
N ASP A 382 -5.89 -0.55 28.78
CA ASP A 382 -7.23 0.03 28.74
C ASP A 382 -7.34 0.96 27.51
N LEU A 383 -8.33 0.73 26.66
CA LEU A 383 -8.68 1.64 25.58
C LEU A 383 -9.60 2.74 26.13
N ALA A 384 -9.27 3.99 25.86
CA ALA A 384 -10.15 5.09 26.17
C ALA A 384 -11.18 5.26 25.04
N LEU A 385 -12.42 4.91 25.30
CA LEU A 385 -13.52 5.12 24.36
C LEU A 385 -14.20 6.45 24.68
N THR A 386 -14.63 7.16 23.63
CA THR A 386 -15.30 8.45 23.78
C THR A 386 -16.37 8.61 22.71
N SER A 387 -17.44 9.32 23.03
CA SER A 387 -18.41 9.82 22.07
C SER A 387 -18.16 11.28 21.64
N LYS A 388 -16.98 11.83 21.95
CA LYS A 388 -16.62 13.21 21.60
C LYS A 388 -16.81 13.52 20.11
N TYR A 389 -16.54 12.54 19.26
CA TYR A 389 -16.61 12.64 17.81
C TYR A 389 -17.89 12.04 17.21
N ALA A 390 -18.84 11.65 18.07
CA ALA A 390 -20.14 11.07 17.69
C ALA A 390 -21.11 12.14 17.19
N TRP A 391 -20.65 13.02 16.30
CA TRP A 391 -21.49 14.05 15.69
C TRP A 391 -22.05 13.60 14.35
N MET A 392 -23.06 14.30 13.94
CA MET A 392 -23.73 14.04 12.70
C MET A 392 -24.25 15.25 12.01
N TYR A 393 -24.34 15.08 10.67
CA TYR A 393 -25.02 16.03 9.82
C TYR A 393 -26.49 16.16 10.18
N GLY A 394 -27.01 17.40 10.19
CA GLY A 394 -28.40 17.66 9.95
C GLY A 394 -28.77 17.34 8.49
N LEU A 395 -30.03 17.43 8.19
CA LEU A 395 -30.49 17.50 6.81
C LEU A 395 -29.88 18.71 6.10
N TYR A 396 -29.84 18.65 4.77
CA TYR A 396 -29.33 19.77 3.97
C TYR A 396 -30.11 21.09 4.25
N PRO A 397 -29.49 22.26 4.33
CA PRO A 397 -28.06 22.51 4.28
C PRO A 397 -27.40 22.10 5.58
N PHE A 398 -26.36 21.28 5.49
CA PHE A 398 -25.63 20.76 6.64
C PHE A 398 -25.10 21.89 7.51
N ASP A 399 -25.65 22.06 8.70
CA ASP A 399 -25.12 23.04 9.64
C ASP A 399 -24.11 22.43 10.61
N ALA A 400 -23.31 23.29 11.22
CA ALA A 400 -22.31 22.86 12.19
C ALA A 400 -22.91 22.49 13.55
N ALA A 401 -24.23 22.65 13.74
CA ALA A 401 -24.89 22.36 15.01
C ALA A 401 -25.22 20.89 15.13
N PRO A 402 -24.76 20.18 16.17
CA PRO A 402 -25.24 18.84 16.43
C PRO A 402 -26.74 18.87 16.74
N GLY A 403 -27.48 17.91 16.21
CA GLY A 403 -28.85 17.73 16.56
C GLY A 403 -29.89 18.13 15.52
N GLY A 404 -29.53 18.22 14.26
CA GLY A 404 -30.51 18.16 13.16
C GLY A 404 -31.30 16.86 13.20
N VAL A 405 -32.40 16.80 12.46
CA VAL A 405 -33.28 15.64 12.44
C VAL A 405 -32.52 14.39 11.99
N ASN A 406 -32.34 13.46 12.89
CA ASN A 406 -31.77 12.12 12.69
C ASN A 406 -30.32 12.03 12.24
N PRO A 407 -29.42 12.90 12.57
CA PRO A 407 -28.05 12.62 12.31
C PRO A 407 -27.50 11.73 13.40
N HIS A 408 -26.69 10.71 13.09
CA HIS A 408 -25.91 10.01 14.10
C HIS A 408 -24.67 9.35 13.53
N ARG A 409 -23.61 9.48 14.26
CA ARG A 409 -22.35 8.79 14.09
C ARG A 409 -22.00 8.09 15.39
N PHE A 410 -22.17 6.78 15.44
CA PHE A 410 -22.07 6.03 16.68
C PHE A 410 -20.65 5.65 17.04
N PHE A 411 -19.83 5.33 16.07
CA PHE A 411 -18.56 4.66 16.28
C PHE A 411 -17.34 5.57 16.11
N ASP A 412 -16.33 5.26 16.92
CA ASP A 412 -15.01 5.87 16.84
C ASP A 412 -13.93 4.78 16.97
N ASP A 413 -12.70 5.09 16.52
CA ASP A 413 -11.54 4.20 16.61
C ASP A 413 -10.69 4.55 17.83
N SER A 414 -10.48 3.60 18.74
CA SER A 414 -9.52 3.71 19.83
C SER A 414 -8.29 2.83 19.57
N ARG A 415 -7.10 3.37 19.79
CA ARG A 415 -5.83 2.75 19.41
C ARG A 415 -4.93 2.50 20.62
N ALA A 416 -4.22 1.36 20.62
CA ALA A 416 -3.20 1.08 21.63
C ALA A 416 -2.02 0.31 21.04
N VAL A 417 -0.82 0.66 21.50
CA VAL A 417 0.38 -0.18 21.37
C VAL A 417 0.45 -1.06 22.62
N LEU A 418 0.49 -2.36 22.42
CA LEU A 418 0.55 -3.35 23.50
C LEU A 418 1.99 -3.46 24.05
N PRO A 419 2.18 -3.93 25.29
CA PRO A 419 3.49 -3.93 25.95
C PRO A 419 4.53 -4.84 25.28
N GLN A 420 4.09 -5.79 24.47
CA GLN A 420 4.96 -6.71 23.71
C GLN A 420 4.26 -7.20 22.44
N THR A 421 5.00 -7.84 21.55
CA THR A 421 4.42 -8.56 20.44
C THR A 421 3.86 -9.90 20.89
N TYR A 422 2.57 -10.10 20.74
CA TYR A 422 1.87 -11.33 21.02
C TYR A 422 1.84 -12.21 19.76
N PRO A 423 2.20 -13.49 19.87
CA PRO A 423 2.24 -14.40 18.72
C PRO A 423 0.84 -14.77 18.22
N ALA A 424 0.75 -15.32 17.03
CA ALA A 424 -0.46 -16.01 16.56
C ALA A 424 -0.89 -17.08 17.57
N GLY A 425 -2.19 -17.28 17.74
CA GLY A 425 -2.78 -18.15 18.77
C GLY A 425 -3.05 -17.44 20.11
N THR A 426 -2.55 -16.21 20.33
CA THR A 426 -2.91 -15.43 21.52
C THR A 426 -4.39 -15.07 21.50
N VAL A 427 -5.05 -15.26 22.63
CA VAL A 427 -6.42 -14.88 22.85
C VAL A 427 -6.46 -13.43 23.33
N LEU A 428 -6.96 -12.52 22.49
CA LEU A 428 -7.25 -11.14 22.89
C LEU A 428 -8.72 -11.03 23.29
N ARG A 429 -8.99 -10.46 24.47
CA ARG A 429 -10.32 -10.19 24.96
C ARG A 429 -10.49 -8.72 25.25
N LEU A 430 -11.56 -8.13 24.68
CA LEU A 430 -12.03 -6.78 24.96
C LEU A 430 -13.19 -6.88 25.96
N GLN A 431 -13.04 -6.36 27.17
CA GLN A 431 -14.00 -6.58 28.25
C GLN A 431 -14.44 -5.28 28.89
N LYS A 432 -15.75 -5.15 29.10
CA LYS A 432 -16.34 -4.06 29.86
C LYS A 432 -16.19 -4.37 31.35
N ASP A 433 -15.18 -3.78 31.99
CA ASP A 433 -14.86 -4.03 33.41
C ASP A 433 -15.58 -3.08 34.37
N THR A 434 -16.10 -1.97 33.86
CA THR A 434 -16.63 -0.89 34.70
C THR A 434 -18.06 -0.54 34.33
N THR A 435 -18.70 0.22 35.20
CA THR A 435 -20.03 0.80 35.01
C THR A 435 -19.98 2.25 34.51
N ALA A 436 -18.82 2.72 34.04
CA ALA A 436 -18.61 4.10 33.57
C ALA A 436 -19.53 4.47 32.39
N SER A 437 -19.97 3.48 31.61
CA SER A 437 -21.00 3.66 30.59
C SER A 437 -22.08 2.60 30.72
N SER A 438 -23.28 2.89 30.23
CA SER A 438 -24.38 1.93 30.25
C SER A 438 -24.15 0.78 29.26
N TYR A 439 -23.45 1.05 28.16
CA TYR A 439 -23.03 0.03 27.18
C TYR A 439 -21.68 0.40 26.54
N VAL A 440 -21.09 -0.61 25.95
CA VAL A 440 -20.03 -0.50 24.92
C VAL A 440 -20.47 -1.38 23.76
N THR A 441 -20.58 -0.82 22.57
CA THR A 441 -20.80 -1.61 21.36
C THR A 441 -19.48 -1.72 20.61
N VAL A 442 -19.03 -2.96 20.33
CA VAL A 442 -17.80 -3.25 19.61
C VAL A 442 -18.18 -3.69 18.20
N ASP A 443 -17.62 -3.05 17.19
CA ASP A 443 -17.78 -3.38 15.77
C ASP A 443 -16.69 -4.34 15.30
N LEU A 444 -15.43 -3.89 15.32
CA LEU A 444 -14.30 -4.69 14.87
C LEU A 444 -13.01 -4.40 15.63
N VAL A 445 -12.04 -5.29 15.46
CA VAL A 445 -10.67 -5.15 15.96
C VAL A 445 -9.70 -5.31 14.78
N GLU A 446 -8.83 -4.34 14.58
CA GLU A 446 -7.67 -4.45 13.68
C GLU A 446 -6.42 -4.71 14.53
N ALA A 447 -5.64 -5.74 14.18
CA ALA A 447 -4.43 -6.10 14.92
C ALA A 447 -3.24 -6.24 13.95
N GLU A 448 -2.11 -5.62 14.31
CA GLU A 448 -0.90 -5.61 13.48
C GLU A 448 0.39 -5.60 14.32
N VAL A 449 1.52 -5.80 13.66
CA VAL A 449 2.84 -5.51 14.22
C VAL A 449 3.23 -4.10 13.82
N SER A 450 3.39 -3.21 14.81
CA SER A 450 4.00 -1.91 14.58
C SER A 450 5.51 -2.00 14.70
N ASP A 451 6.22 -1.42 13.75
CA ASP A 451 7.67 -1.33 13.79
C ASP A 451 8.18 -0.53 15.01
N ALA A 452 9.47 -0.69 15.31
CA ALA A 452 10.18 0.26 16.17
C ALA A 452 10.17 1.66 15.54
N ALA A 453 10.38 2.69 16.36
CA ALA A 453 10.48 4.05 15.86
C ALA A 453 11.60 4.17 14.83
N TYR A 454 11.30 4.71 13.66
CA TYR A 454 12.30 4.96 12.64
C TYR A 454 13.26 6.06 13.09
N PRO A 455 14.57 5.89 12.88
CA PRO A 455 15.55 6.91 13.23
C PRO A 455 15.45 8.14 12.32
N ALA A 456 15.93 9.28 12.82
CA ALA A 456 16.07 10.47 12.00
C ALA A 456 16.94 10.21 10.77
N PRO A 457 16.48 10.51 9.56
CA PRO A 457 17.30 10.38 8.38
C PRO A 457 18.52 11.32 8.42
N SER A 458 19.66 10.87 7.89
CA SER A 458 20.86 11.70 7.83
C SER A 458 20.58 13.03 7.10
N GLY A 459 21.02 14.13 7.68
CA GLY A 459 20.85 15.47 7.14
C GLY A 459 19.53 16.16 7.46
N TYR A 460 18.60 15.48 8.15
CA TYR A 460 17.36 16.09 8.60
C TYR A 460 17.54 16.88 9.90
N VAL A 461 16.70 17.89 10.07
CA VAL A 461 16.59 18.62 11.33
C VAL A 461 15.39 18.10 12.13
N SER A 462 15.52 18.00 13.45
CA SER A 462 14.40 17.61 14.30
C SER A 462 13.56 18.82 14.69
N VAL A 463 12.24 18.68 14.73
CA VAL A 463 11.33 19.73 15.26
C VAL A 463 11.66 20.08 16.71
N THR A 464 12.18 19.12 17.48
CA THR A 464 12.60 19.34 18.88
C THR A 464 13.82 20.26 19.01
N SER A 465 14.65 20.37 17.97
CA SER A 465 15.78 21.32 17.94
C SER A 465 15.31 22.78 17.83
N TYR A 466 14.04 23.01 17.56
CA TYR A 466 13.42 24.33 17.43
C TYR A 466 12.37 24.61 18.50
N GLY A 467 12.30 23.76 19.53
CA GLY A 467 11.47 23.97 20.71
C GLY A 467 10.20 23.13 20.77
N ALA A 468 9.92 22.25 19.80
CA ALA A 468 8.81 21.30 19.92
C ALA A 468 9.07 20.31 21.07
N THR A 469 8.05 20.03 21.87
CA THR A 469 8.15 19.16 23.04
C THR A 469 7.14 18.03 22.95
N ALA A 470 7.64 16.81 22.88
CA ALA A 470 6.78 15.63 22.78
C ALA A 470 6.03 15.34 24.09
N ASN A 471 4.78 14.88 23.96
CA ASN A 471 3.93 14.40 25.07
C ASN A 471 3.55 15.47 26.10
N ASP A 472 3.50 16.73 25.71
CA ASP A 472 2.87 17.78 26.47
C ASP A 472 1.63 18.33 25.73
N SER A 473 1.01 19.38 26.23
CA SER A 473 -0.16 20.03 25.61
C SER A 473 0.15 21.37 24.96
N SER A 474 1.42 21.73 24.86
CA SER A 474 1.88 23.00 24.29
C SER A 474 1.71 23.02 22.78
N ASP A 475 1.43 24.18 22.22
CA ASP A 475 1.33 24.36 20.77
C ASP A 475 2.73 24.41 20.14
N ASP A 476 3.08 23.40 19.37
CA ASP A 476 4.37 23.23 18.69
C ASP A 476 4.40 23.89 17.31
N THR A 477 3.34 24.56 16.86
CA THR A 477 3.23 25.08 15.48
C THR A 477 4.42 25.95 15.08
N ALA A 478 4.87 26.85 15.96
CA ALA A 478 6.00 27.73 15.69
C ALA A 478 7.32 26.96 15.50
N ALA A 479 7.55 25.91 16.31
CA ALA A 479 8.73 25.07 16.21
C ALA A 479 8.74 24.25 14.90
N PHE A 480 7.60 23.68 14.53
CA PHE A 480 7.43 22.97 13.26
C PHE A 480 7.64 23.91 12.06
N GLN A 481 7.04 25.10 12.09
CA GLN A 481 7.20 26.08 11.02
C GLN A 481 8.66 26.53 10.89
N THR A 482 9.35 26.73 12.00
CA THR A 482 10.78 27.09 12.00
C THR A 482 11.63 25.95 11.41
N ALA A 483 11.37 24.70 11.78
CA ALA A 483 12.08 23.55 11.24
C ALA A 483 11.88 23.42 9.72
N VAL A 484 10.66 23.54 9.24
CA VAL A 484 10.33 23.49 7.79
C VAL A 484 11.00 24.62 7.02
N SER A 485 11.09 25.81 7.61
CA SER A 485 11.69 26.99 6.98
C SER A 485 13.21 26.90 6.80
N GLN A 486 13.86 25.86 7.33
CA GLN A 486 15.28 25.61 7.09
C GLN A 486 15.59 25.11 5.68
N GLY A 487 14.59 24.75 4.88
CA GLY A 487 14.76 24.21 3.52
C GLY A 487 15.50 22.87 3.48
N ARG A 488 15.47 22.12 4.58
CA ARG A 488 16.07 20.78 4.74
C ARG A 488 14.99 19.77 5.11
N GLY A 489 15.29 18.47 5.00
CA GLY A 489 14.41 17.44 5.51
C GLY A 489 14.11 17.64 7.00
N VAL A 490 12.87 17.45 7.40
CA VAL A 490 12.39 17.62 8.78
C VAL A 490 12.01 16.27 9.36
N TYR A 491 12.47 15.99 10.55
CA TYR A 491 12.15 14.79 11.29
C TYR A 491 11.31 15.12 12.53
N ILE A 492 10.21 14.38 12.68
CA ILE A 492 9.33 14.43 13.85
C ILE A 492 9.57 13.16 14.67
N PRO A 493 10.23 13.23 15.83
CA PRO A 493 10.52 12.06 16.65
C PRO A 493 9.26 11.30 17.10
N ALA A 494 9.48 10.14 17.72
CA ALA A 494 8.41 9.42 18.41
C ALA A 494 7.86 10.27 19.58
N GLY A 495 6.55 10.27 19.71
CA GLY A 495 5.80 11.03 20.70
C GLY A 495 4.59 11.73 20.11
N THR A 496 3.88 12.46 20.96
CA THR A 496 2.70 13.24 20.57
C THR A 496 3.06 14.73 20.60
N PHE A 497 2.81 15.41 19.50
CA PHE A 497 3.01 16.85 19.33
C PHE A 497 1.67 17.54 19.08
N VAL A 498 1.58 18.84 19.29
CA VAL A 498 0.32 19.59 19.17
C VAL A 498 0.46 20.73 18.19
N LEU A 499 -0.47 20.85 17.24
CA LEU A 499 -0.53 21.95 16.28
C LEU A 499 -1.82 22.77 16.46
N GLY A 500 -1.68 24.03 16.83
CA GLY A 500 -2.80 25.00 16.93
C GLY A 500 -3.08 25.76 15.65
N ALA A 501 -2.25 25.57 14.59
CA ALA A 501 -2.44 26.15 13.26
C ALA A 501 -1.78 25.27 12.17
N LYS A 502 -2.05 25.60 10.91
CA LYS A 502 -1.41 24.93 9.77
C LYS A 502 0.09 25.21 9.75
N VAL A 503 0.88 24.19 9.45
CA VAL A 503 2.28 24.30 9.08
C VAL A 503 2.38 24.39 7.55
N ASN A 504 2.93 25.50 7.04
CA ASN A 504 3.11 25.72 5.61
C ASN A 504 4.38 24.98 5.15
N VAL A 505 4.23 24.10 4.16
CA VAL A 505 5.31 23.24 3.64
C VAL A 505 5.49 23.48 2.15
N ALA A 506 6.73 23.77 1.73
CA ALA A 506 7.07 23.95 0.33
C ALA A 506 8.43 23.30 0.00
N GLY A 507 8.41 22.25 -0.84
CA GLY A 507 9.62 21.60 -1.33
C GLY A 507 10.46 20.90 -0.26
N VAL A 508 9.85 20.45 0.84
CA VAL A 508 10.52 19.87 2.01
C VAL A 508 10.01 18.45 2.23
N ASP A 509 10.91 17.56 2.62
CA ASP A 509 10.58 16.19 3.06
C ASP A 509 10.35 16.18 4.58
N VAL A 510 9.12 15.94 5.04
CA VAL A 510 8.70 15.90 6.44
C VAL A 510 8.35 14.47 6.83
N ARG A 511 9.03 13.91 7.81
CA ARG A 511 8.85 12.51 8.22
C ARG A 511 8.72 12.33 9.71
N GLY A 512 7.77 11.50 10.09
CA GLY A 512 7.65 10.99 11.45
C GLY A 512 8.50 9.73 11.69
N ALA A 513 8.43 9.25 12.92
CA ALA A 513 9.07 8.00 13.35
C ALA A 513 8.20 6.75 13.10
N GLY A 514 7.11 6.86 12.35
CA GLY A 514 6.16 5.79 12.02
C GLY A 514 4.74 6.07 12.47
N LEU A 515 3.76 5.45 11.81
CA LEU A 515 2.31 5.64 12.05
C LEU A 515 1.87 5.38 13.51
N TRP A 516 2.57 4.48 14.20
CA TRP A 516 2.30 4.14 15.59
C TRP A 516 3.22 4.86 16.57
N ARG A 517 4.15 5.66 16.10
CA ARG A 517 5.21 6.25 16.92
C ARG A 517 5.15 7.77 16.98
N THR A 518 4.81 8.43 15.88
CA THR A 518 4.63 9.88 15.84
C THR A 518 3.16 10.17 15.68
N THR A 519 2.58 10.90 16.63
CA THR A 519 1.24 11.46 16.55
C THR A 519 1.32 12.99 16.59
N ILE A 520 0.55 13.64 15.75
CA ILE A 520 0.39 15.10 15.73
C ILE A 520 -1.07 15.38 16.01
N ASN A 521 -1.38 15.96 17.17
CA ASN A 521 -2.74 16.32 17.53
C ASN A 521 -3.09 17.71 17.02
N GLY A 522 -4.30 17.85 16.48
CA GLY A 522 -4.89 19.16 16.24
C GLY A 522 -5.34 19.79 17.56
N LEU A 523 -5.34 21.12 17.63
CA LEU A 523 -5.81 21.87 18.79
C LEU A 523 -6.96 22.79 18.40
N ASN A 524 -8.07 22.73 19.11
CA ASN A 524 -9.23 23.59 18.88
C ASN A 524 -9.72 23.53 17.42
N ARG A 525 -9.80 22.32 16.84
CA ARG A 525 -10.24 22.07 15.46
C ARG A 525 -9.29 22.63 14.39
N LYS A 526 -8.03 22.87 14.72
CA LYS A 526 -6.98 23.42 13.84
C LYS A 526 -5.78 22.49 13.79
N GLY A 527 -4.79 22.88 13.00
CA GLY A 527 -3.57 22.11 12.81
C GLY A 527 -3.48 21.46 11.42
N GLY A 528 -2.46 20.63 11.23
CA GLY A 528 -2.20 19.95 9.95
C GLY A 528 -1.20 20.69 9.06
N PHE A 529 -1.12 20.25 7.81
CA PHE A 529 -0.13 20.74 6.85
C PHE A 529 -0.81 21.43 5.67
N PHE A 530 -0.32 22.60 5.29
CA PHE A 530 -0.70 23.31 4.08
C PHE A 530 0.47 23.32 3.10
N VAL A 531 0.31 22.63 1.97
CA VAL A 531 1.39 22.47 0.98
C VAL A 531 1.26 23.54 -0.11
N THR A 532 2.40 24.15 -0.42
CA THR A 532 2.50 25.12 -1.53
C THR A 532 3.73 24.81 -2.38
N GLY A 533 3.51 24.21 -3.56
CA GLY A 533 4.60 24.00 -4.52
C GLY A 533 5.13 22.56 -4.58
N SER A 534 6.13 22.39 -5.44
CA SER A 534 6.64 21.12 -5.92
C SER A 534 7.58 20.40 -4.94
N ASN A 535 7.78 19.10 -5.18
CA ASN A 535 8.79 18.27 -4.50
C ASN A 535 8.63 18.20 -2.97
N THR A 536 7.40 18.29 -2.48
CA THR A 536 7.07 18.07 -1.07
C THR A 536 6.85 16.59 -0.80
N THR A 537 7.45 16.07 0.26
CA THR A 537 7.15 14.72 0.75
C THR A 537 6.61 14.79 2.17
N LEU A 538 5.50 14.09 2.43
CA LEU A 538 4.94 13.92 3.78
C LEU A 538 4.82 12.42 4.08
N GLY A 539 5.34 11.95 5.21
CA GLY A 539 5.28 10.53 5.50
C GLY A 539 5.56 10.10 6.94
N ASP A 540 5.13 8.89 7.26
CA ASP A 540 5.51 8.18 8.48
C ASP A 540 4.98 8.79 9.79
N PHE A 541 3.80 9.39 9.79
CA PHE A 541 3.15 9.94 11.01
C PHE A 541 1.63 9.74 10.99
N THR A 542 1.02 9.92 12.17
CA THR A 542 -0.43 10.06 12.34
C THR A 542 -0.76 11.51 12.66
N PHE A 543 -1.72 12.09 11.95
CA PHE A 543 -2.41 13.32 12.36
C PHE A 543 -3.76 12.94 12.98
N ASP A 544 -3.96 13.32 14.24
CA ASP A 544 -5.21 13.13 14.97
C ASP A 544 -5.80 14.50 15.31
N GLY A 545 -6.77 14.91 14.50
CA GLY A 545 -7.42 16.21 14.61
C GLY A 545 -8.29 16.33 15.86
N ASP A 546 -8.89 17.52 16.04
CA ASP A 546 -9.82 17.80 17.12
C ASP A 546 -11.17 18.28 16.59
N VAL A 547 -11.52 17.87 15.37
CA VAL A 547 -12.75 18.30 14.72
C VAL A 547 -13.91 17.44 15.21
N THR A 548 -14.90 18.07 15.84
CA THR A 548 -16.06 17.39 16.43
C THR A 548 -17.34 17.60 15.62
N THR A 549 -17.35 18.55 14.69
CA THR A 549 -18.49 18.89 13.82
C THR A 549 -17.98 19.31 12.46
N ARG A 550 -18.83 19.22 11.43
CA ARG A 550 -18.52 19.83 10.13
C ARG A 550 -18.72 21.35 10.22
N ASP A 551 -17.63 22.10 9.99
CA ASP A 551 -17.75 23.54 9.84
C ASP A 551 -18.38 23.91 8.49
N PRO A 552 -19.02 25.09 8.40
CA PRO A 552 -19.41 25.67 7.12
C PRO A 552 -18.21 25.70 6.15
N ASP A 553 -18.46 25.44 4.88
CA ASP A 553 -17.43 25.36 3.85
C ASP A 553 -16.60 26.65 3.67
N ASN A 554 -17.07 27.79 4.23
CA ASN A 554 -16.42 29.08 4.21
C ASN A 554 -15.71 29.44 5.52
N ALA A 555 -15.49 28.52 6.42
CA ALA A 555 -14.74 28.80 7.67
C ALA A 555 -13.31 29.27 7.33
N PRO A 556 -12.79 30.28 8.02
CA PRO A 556 -11.48 30.87 7.69
C PRO A 556 -10.26 29.97 7.94
N ASN A 557 -10.45 28.82 8.55
CA ASN A 557 -9.42 27.80 8.75
C ASN A 557 -9.95 26.47 8.25
N SER A 558 -9.40 25.98 7.16
CA SER A 558 -9.66 24.62 6.75
C SER A 558 -9.08 23.65 7.77
N ASP A 559 -9.89 22.67 8.15
CA ASP A 559 -9.56 21.67 9.17
C ASP A 559 -9.05 20.37 8.54
N ALA A 560 -8.64 20.41 7.26
CA ALA A 560 -8.05 19.26 6.59
C ALA A 560 -6.70 18.90 7.24
N ALA A 561 -6.43 17.60 7.41
CA ALA A 561 -5.16 17.16 7.96
C ALA A 561 -3.99 17.56 7.05
N ILE A 562 -4.15 17.36 5.75
CA ILE A 562 -3.21 17.73 4.71
C ILE A 562 -3.98 18.36 3.56
N GLU A 563 -3.54 19.54 3.12
CA GLU A 563 -4.19 20.24 2.00
C GLU A 563 -3.22 21.11 1.22
N GLY A 564 -3.62 21.54 0.02
CA GLY A 564 -2.93 22.56 -0.74
C GLY A 564 -2.63 22.19 -2.19
N ASP A 565 -1.73 22.99 -2.79
CA ASP A 565 -1.18 22.76 -4.13
C ASP A 565 0.17 22.05 -4.01
N PHE A 566 0.21 20.81 -4.50
CA PHE A 566 1.40 19.96 -4.42
C PHE A 566 2.36 20.14 -5.61
N GLY A 567 2.04 21.04 -6.54
CA GLY A 567 2.86 21.30 -7.72
C GLY A 567 3.23 20.01 -8.48
N THR A 568 4.51 19.85 -8.79
CA THR A 568 5.06 18.65 -9.43
C THR A 568 5.98 17.89 -8.49
N GLY A 569 6.10 16.57 -8.69
CA GLY A 569 7.11 15.77 -7.97
C GLY A 569 6.80 15.43 -6.51
N SER A 570 5.66 15.84 -5.98
CA SER A 570 5.31 15.61 -4.58
C SER A 570 4.85 14.18 -4.30
N LEU A 571 4.99 13.76 -3.03
CA LEU A 571 4.74 12.40 -2.55
C LEU A 571 4.12 12.44 -1.15
N ILE A 572 3.05 11.65 -0.95
CA ILE A 572 2.51 11.40 0.40
C ILE A 572 2.49 9.88 0.60
N HIS A 573 3.06 9.41 1.71
CA HIS A 573 3.07 7.97 1.96
C HIS A 573 3.02 7.64 3.45
N HIS A 574 2.36 6.52 3.78
CA HIS A 574 2.30 6.03 5.17
C HIS A 574 1.92 7.13 6.16
N VAL A 575 0.83 7.83 5.88
CA VAL A 575 0.22 8.81 6.78
C VAL A 575 -1.13 8.29 7.23
N ALA A 576 -1.41 8.36 8.52
CA ALA A 576 -2.75 8.17 9.04
C ALA A 576 -3.36 9.53 9.40
N THR A 577 -4.64 9.70 9.10
CA THR A 577 -5.41 10.87 9.54
C THR A 577 -6.67 10.43 10.26
N ASN A 578 -6.99 11.10 11.35
CA ASN A 578 -8.14 10.84 12.18
C ASN A 578 -8.75 12.17 12.66
N HIS A 579 -10.06 12.25 12.87
CA HIS A 579 -10.78 13.40 13.43
C HIS A 579 -10.45 14.75 12.76
N ALA A 580 -10.19 14.77 11.48
CA ALA A 580 -10.05 15.98 10.66
C ALA A 580 -11.36 16.27 9.93
N LYS A 581 -11.56 17.48 9.44
CA LYS A 581 -12.68 17.75 8.52
C LYS A 581 -12.49 16.97 7.22
N VAL A 582 -11.33 17.07 6.58
CA VAL A 582 -10.93 16.30 5.39
C VAL A 582 -9.57 15.66 5.66
N GLY A 583 -9.40 14.39 5.26
CA GLY A 583 -8.13 13.71 5.44
C GLY A 583 -7.02 14.26 4.52
N LEU A 584 -7.29 14.33 3.23
CA LEU A 584 -6.40 14.88 2.22
C LEU A 584 -7.20 15.71 1.20
N TRP A 585 -6.88 17.00 1.10
CA TRP A 585 -7.51 17.90 0.13
C TRP A 585 -6.46 18.47 -0.84
N VAL A 586 -6.50 18.01 -2.08
CA VAL A 586 -5.58 18.43 -3.15
C VAL A 586 -6.26 19.45 -4.04
N ASN A 587 -5.60 20.58 -4.27
CA ASN A 587 -6.15 21.67 -5.08
C ASN A 587 -5.06 22.35 -5.94
N GLY A 588 -5.37 23.53 -6.45
CA GLY A 588 -4.43 24.36 -7.21
C GLY A 588 -4.08 23.78 -8.58
N THR A 589 -2.80 23.71 -8.89
CA THR A 589 -2.26 23.25 -10.18
C THR A 589 -1.46 21.95 -10.05
N THR A 590 -1.78 21.14 -9.06
CA THR A 590 -1.09 19.87 -8.76
C THR A 590 -0.97 18.97 -9.99
N ASP A 591 0.26 18.56 -10.33
CA ASP A 591 0.56 17.70 -11.49
C ASP A 591 1.49 16.54 -11.09
N GLY A 592 0.98 15.32 -11.13
CA GLY A 592 1.78 14.14 -10.82
C GLY A 592 2.03 13.93 -9.32
N LEU A 593 1.07 14.28 -8.46
CA LEU A 593 1.08 13.84 -7.05
C LEU A 593 0.92 12.33 -6.98
N TYR A 594 1.77 11.69 -6.22
CA TYR A 594 1.60 10.29 -5.85
C TYR A 594 1.34 10.16 -4.35
N ALA A 595 0.23 9.53 -3.99
CA ALA A 595 -0.13 9.26 -2.61
C ALA A 595 -0.40 7.77 -2.42
N ALA A 596 0.22 7.13 -1.41
CA ALA A 596 0.08 5.69 -1.21
C ALA A 596 0.18 5.25 0.24
N GLY A 597 -0.56 4.20 0.60
CA GLY A 597 -0.50 3.61 1.93
C GLY A 597 -1.06 4.50 3.04
N LEU A 598 -2.08 5.30 2.73
CA LEU A 598 -2.73 6.16 3.72
C LEU A 598 -3.78 5.39 4.53
N ARG A 599 -4.02 5.83 5.76
CA ARG A 599 -5.14 5.37 6.60
C ARG A 599 -5.97 6.57 7.02
N ILE A 600 -7.14 6.73 6.44
CA ILE A 600 -8.02 7.87 6.69
C ILE A 600 -9.24 7.38 7.46
N ARG A 601 -9.46 7.96 8.61
CA ARG A 601 -10.51 7.55 9.55
C ARG A 601 -11.28 8.76 10.08
N ASN A 602 -12.54 8.56 10.36
CA ASN A 602 -13.36 9.45 11.19
C ASN A 602 -13.31 10.93 10.75
N THR A 603 -13.31 11.20 9.44
CA THR A 603 -13.37 12.59 8.94
C THR A 603 -14.80 13.15 9.10
N MET A 604 -14.94 14.47 9.18
CA MET A 604 -16.25 15.12 9.26
C MET A 604 -16.81 15.54 7.89
N ALA A 605 -15.99 15.48 6.86
CA ALA A 605 -16.34 15.61 5.45
C ALA A 605 -15.58 14.53 4.67
N ASP A 606 -15.07 14.85 3.47
CA ASP A 606 -14.40 13.89 2.61
C ASP A 606 -13.21 13.18 3.29
N GLY A 607 -12.98 11.95 2.90
CA GLY A 607 -11.72 11.27 3.20
C GLY A 607 -10.58 11.87 2.37
N VAL A 608 -10.73 11.85 1.06
CA VAL A 608 -9.81 12.42 0.08
C VAL A 608 -10.61 13.20 -0.95
N ASN A 609 -10.19 14.43 -1.24
CA ASN A 609 -10.76 15.22 -2.32
C ASN A 609 -9.67 15.79 -3.22
N PHE A 610 -9.71 15.44 -4.51
CA PHE A 610 -8.86 16.01 -5.54
C PHE A 610 -9.70 16.98 -6.36
N THR A 611 -9.32 18.26 -6.32
CA THR A 611 -10.02 19.36 -7.01
C THR A 611 -9.04 20.31 -7.71
N GLY A 612 -9.51 21.47 -8.17
CA GLY A 612 -8.69 22.41 -8.92
C GLY A 612 -8.29 21.86 -10.29
N ASN A 613 -7.10 22.22 -10.75
CA ASN A 613 -6.50 21.70 -11.97
C ASN A 613 -5.56 20.50 -11.69
N THR A 614 -5.94 19.66 -10.74
CA THR A 614 -5.17 18.43 -10.40
C THR A 614 -5.17 17.48 -11.58
N LYS A 615 -3.97 17.01 -11.97
CA LYS A 615 -3.82 16.12 -13.12
C LYS A 615 -2.68 15.11 -12.94
N ASN A 616 -2.72 14.06 -13.75
CA ASN A 616 -1.69 13.03 -13.82
C ASN A 616 -1.31 12.45 -12.43
N SER A 617 -2.26 12.47 -11.49
CA SER A 617 -2.04 12.13 -10.08
C SER A 617 -2.62 10.77 -9.75
N ARG A 618 -2.09 10.12 -8.71
CA ARG A 618 -2.56 8.80 -8.31
C ARG A 618 -2.61 8.68 -6.78
N LEU A 619 -3.72 8.13 -6.31
CA LEU A 619 -3.87 7.65 -4.93
C LEU A 619 -4.04 6.14 -4.97
N GLU A 620 -3.23 5.41 -4.23
CA GLU A 620 -3.39 3.95 -4.17
C GLU A 620 -3.07 3.35 -2.80
N GLN A 621 -3.47 2.08 -2.61
CA GLN A 621 -3.17 1.31 -1.39
C GLN A 621 -3.64 2.05 -0.11
N THR A 622 -4.74 2.80 -0.20
CA THR A 622 -5.27 3.63 0.88
C THR A 622 -6.52 2.99 1.48
N THR A 623 -6.61 3.00 2.80
CA THR A 623 -7.81 2.56 3.51
C THR A 623 -8.56 3.74 4.10
N LEU A 624 -9.87 3.78 3.84
CA LEU A 624 -10.76 4.82 4.35
C LEU A 624 -11.93 4.18 5.09
N ARG A 625 -12.31 4.75 6.22
CA ARG A 625 -13.47 4.28 6.96
C ARG A 625 -14.10 5.41 7.77
N ASN A 626 -15.43 5.40 7.81
CA ASN A 626 -16.21 6.31 8.64
C ASN A 626 -15.97 7.79 8.26
N THR A 627 -15.95 8.06 6.95
CA THR A 627 -15.86 9.43 6.42
C THR A 627 -17.21 10.11 6.53
N GLY A 628 -17.19 11.41 6.78
CA GLY A 628 -18.42 12.17 6.94
C GLY A 628 -19.09 12.54 5.62
N ASP A 629 -18.39 12.50 4.52
CA ASP A 629 -18.85 12.73 3.15
C ASP A 629 -18.18 11.68 2.25
N ASP A 630 -17.92 11.96 0.96
CA ASP A 630 -17.29 11.04 0.04
C ASP A 630 -15.97 10.48 0.63
N SER A 631 -15.81 9.16 0.62
CA SER A 631 -14.51 8.62 1.03
C SER A 631 -13.42 9.03 0.04
N LEU A 632 -13.72 9.02 -1.26
CA LEU A 632 -12.81 9.37 -2.36
C LEU A 632 -13.55 10.27 -3.35
N ALA A 633 -13.11 11.50 -3.53
CA ALA A 633 -13.71 12.45 -4.48
C ALA A 633 -12.69 12.97 -5.52
N MET A 634 -13.10 13.00 -6.78
CA MET A 634 -12.47 13.76 -7.85
C MET A 634 -13.47 14.82 -8.28
N TRP A 635 -13.25 16.05 -7.85
CA TRP A 635 -14.23 17.14 -8.06
C TRP A 635 -13.70 18.21 -9.00
N SER A 636 -14.14 18.19 -10.25
CA SER A 636 -13.86 19.20 -11.26
C SER A 636 -14.80 20.40 -11.09
N TRP A 637 -14.64 21.15 -10.01
CA TRP A 637 -15.51 22.26 -9.70
C TRP A 637 -15.27 23.43 -10.66
N SER A 638 -16.33 23.95 -11.29
CA SER A 638 -16.27 25.00 -12.31
C SER A 638 -15.53 26.27 -11.86
N ASN A 639 -15.53 26.56 -10.56
CA ASN A 639 -14.85 27.73 -10.01
C ASN A 639 -13.34 27.52 -9.76
N THR A 640 -12.86 26.28 -9.72
CA THR A 640 -11.45 25.99 -9.36
C THR A 640 -10.67 25.30 -10.46
N GLY A 641 -11.31 24.52 -11.33
CA GLY A 641 -10.63 23.87 -12.44
C GLY A 641 -11.15 22.48 -12.78
N THR A 642 -10.35 21.73 -13.54
CA THR A 642 -10.72 20.42 -14.08
C THR A 642 -9.70 19.37 -13.67
N VAL A 643 -10.14 18.37 -12.94
CA VAL A 643 -9.35 17.18 -12.62
C VAL A 643 -9.22 16.31 -13.85
N SER A 644 -8.00 15.88 -14.18
CA SER A 644 -7.77 15.09 -15.40
C SER A 644 -6.67 14.04 -15.25
N ASN A 645 -6.81 12.94 -16.00
CA ASN A 645 -5.85 11.82 -16.01
C ASN A 645 -5.48 11.31 -14.60
N THR A 646 -6.40 11.39 -13.65
CA THR A 646 -6.18 11.07 -12.24
C THR A 646 -6.77 9.70 -11.93
N VAL A 647 -6.09 8.96 -11.06
CA VAL A 647 -6.41 7.56 -10.77
C VAL A 647 -6.51 7.33 -9.27
N PHE A 648 -7.62 6.74 -8.82
CA PHE A 648 -7.74 6.09 -7.52
C PHE A 648 -7.73 4.59 -7.73
N ALA A 649 -6.69 3.89 -7.24
CA ALA A 649 -6.51 2.47 -7.50
C ALA A 649 -6.14 1.69 -6.23
N PHE A 650 -6.57 0.43 -6.16
CA PHE A 650 -6.24 -0.45 -5.03
C PHE A 650 -6.57 0.17 -3.66
N ASN A 651 -7.72 0.86 -3.55
CA ASN A 651 -8.18 1.46 -2.30
C ASN A 651 -9.29 0.63 -1.67
N SER A 652 -9.39 0.65 -0.34
CA SER A 652 -10.50 0.07 0.40
C SER A 652 -11.24 1.17 1.14
N ALA A 653 -12.49 1.42 0.79
CA ALA A 653 -13.32 2.41 1.46
C ALA A 653 -14.60 1.78 2.01
N ALA A 654 -14.93 2.11 3.26
CA ALA A 654 -16.06 1.55 3.97
C ALA A 654 -16.76 2.61 4.85
N LEU A 655 -18.07 2.44 4.98
CA LEU A 655 -18.86 3.19 5.96
C LEU A 655 -18.77 4.73 5.80
N PRO A 656 -18.89 5.30 4.58
CA PRO A 656 -19.17 6.73 4.49
C PRO A 656 -20.52 6.99 5.17
N ILE A 657 -20.53 7.97 6.08
CA ILE A 657 -21.74 8.30 6.83
C ILE A 657 -22.72 9.07 5.96
N LEU A 658 -22.21 9.99 5.16
CA LEU A 658 -22.95 10.70 4.13
C LEU A 658 -22.21 10.49 2.80
N ALA A 659 -22.95 10.43 1.68
CA ALA A 659 -22.43 10.34 0.33
C ALA A 659 -21.68 9.03 0.00
N ASN A 660 -20.70 9.05 -0.89
CA ASN A 660 -20.27 7.88 -1.64
C ASN A 660 -18.96 7.28 -1.12
N THR A 661 -18.71 6.00 -1.41
CA THR A 661 -17.34 5.49 -1.24
C THR A 661 -16.40 6.07 -2.30
N ALA A 662 -16.88 6.35 -3.51
CA ALA A 662 -16.10 7.10 -4.51
C ALA A 662 -17.01 7.96 -5.39
N GLY A 663 -16.63 9.23 -5.58
CA GLY A 663 -17.34 10.19 -6.45
C GLY A 663 -16.42 10.76 -7.53
N ILE A 664 -16.92 10.78 -8.77
CA ILE A 664 -16.27 11.45 -9.89
C ILE A 664 -17.24 12.52 -10.41
N TYR A 665 -16.91 13.78 -10.15
CA TYR A 665 -17.73 14.91 -10.50
C TYR A 665 -17.08 15.67 -11.66
N GLY A 666 -17.49 15.34 -12.91
CA GLY A 666 -16.91 15.90 -14.12
C GLY A 666 -15.45 15.50 -14.36
N GLY A 667 -14.79 16.24 -15.27
CA GLY A 667 -13.36 16.09 -15.56
C GLY A 667 -13.03 15.17 -16.72
N ASN A 668 -11.73 14.90 -16.94
CA ASN A 668 -11.26 14.24 -18.15
C ASN A 668 -10.41 13.01 -17.84
N ASN A 669 -10.74 11.85 -18.41
CA ASN A 669 -9.95 10.61 -18.33
C ASN A 669 -9.64 10.16 -16.90
N ASN A 670 -10.53 10.40 -15.94
CA ASN A 670 -10.36 10.00 -14.55
C ASN A 670 -10.77 8.55 -14.35
N ARG A 671 -10.11 7.84 -13.43
CA ARG A 671 -10.37 6.42 -13.20
C ARG A 671 -10.46 6.07 -11.72
N VAL A 672 -11.36 5.13 -11.41
CA VAL A 672 -11.45 4.42 -10.13
C VAL A 672 -11.34 2.93 -10.44
N GLU A 673 -10.28 2.29 -9.97
CA GLU A 673 -9.96 0.93 -10.40
C GLU A 673 -9.41 0.05 -9.28
N ASP A 674 -9.57 -1.28 -9.43
CA ASP A 674 -8.99 -2.29 -8.56
C ASP A 674 -9.29 -2.10 -7.07
N SER A 675 -10.46 -1.56 -6.71
CA SER A 675 -10.79 -1.12 -5.35
C SER A 675 -11.92 -1.95 -4.73
N LEU A 676 -12.00 -1.92 -3.37
CA LEU A 676 -13.07 -2.52 -2.58
C LEU A 676 -13.90 -1.44 -1.89
N PHE A 677 -15.21 -1.47 -2.07
CA PHE A 677 -16.17 -0.51 -1.52
C PHE A 677 -17.26 -1.22 -0.75
N THR A 678 -17.47 -0.86 0.52
CA THR A 678 -18.45 -1.57 1.35
C THR A 678 -19.26 -0.63 2.23
N ASP A 679 -20.47 -1.07 2.56
CA ASP A 679 -21.30 -0.58 3.67
C ASP A 679 -21.57 0.92 3.65
N VAL A 680 -22.14 1.44 2.55
CA VAL A 680 -22.61 2.84 2.50
C VAL A 680 -23.75 3.04 3.49
N VAL A 681 -23.67 4.09 4.30
CA VAL A 681 -24.62 4.32 5.38
C VAL A 681 -25.82 5.14 4.92
N PHE A 682 -25.58 6.36 4.40
CA PHE A 682 -26.65 7.29 4.11
C PHE A 682 -26.37 8.17 2.88
N GLN A 683 -27.39 8.42 2.10
CA GLN A 683 -27.45 9.39 0.99
C GLN A 683 -26.30 9.28 -0.05
N GLY A 684 -25.82 8.06 -0.28
CA GLY A 684 -24.74 7.86 -1.22
C GLY A 684 -24.76 6.49 -1.90
N SER A 685 -23.86 6.34 -2.84
CA SER A 685 -23.63 5.14 -3.63
C SER A 685 -22.26 4.51 -3.30
N GLY A 686 -22.01 3.31 -3.82
CA GLY A 686 -20.67 2.78 -3.91
C GLY A 686 -19.80 3.66 -4.80
N VAL A 687 -20.22 3.84 -6.05
CA VAL A 687 -19.53 4.77 -6.96
C VAL A 687 -20.54 5.65 -7.67
N THR A 688 -20.31 6.98 -7.61
CA THR A 688 -21.08 7.95 -8.42
C THR A 688 -20.24 8.55 -9.53
N VAL A 689 -20.87 8.76 -10.69
CA VAL A 689 -20.38 9.57 -11.80
C VAL A 689 -21.43 10.66 -12.02
N SER A 690 -21.10 11.91 -11.68
CA SER A 690 -22.10 12.94 -11.55
C SER A 690 -21.69 14.28 -12.15
N SER A 691 -22.65 15.00 -12.75
CA SER A 691 -22.51 16.39 -13.14
C SER A 691 -22.97 17.37 -12.05
N TRP A 692 -23.28 16.88 -10.84
CA TRP A 692 -23.74 17.67 -9.71
C TRP A 692 -22.64 18.58 -9.13
N HIS A 693 -22.97 19.43 -8.18
CA HIS A 693 -22.08 20.39 -7.51
C HIS A 693 -21.30 21.29 -8.46
N SER A 694 -21.97 21.88 -9.45
CA SER A 694 -21.32 22.77 -10.41
C SER A 694 -20.09 22.13 -11.08
N ALA A 695 -20.13 20.83 -11.34
CA ALA A 695 -19.03 20.12 -11.96
C ALA A 695 -18.84 20.55 -13.41
N ASN A 696 -17.58 20.70 -13.83
CA ASN A 696 -17.22 20.86 -15.23
C ASN A 696 -17.68 19.63 -16.05
N PRO A 697 -17.99 19.80 -17.34
CA PRO A 697 -18.38 18.68 -18.17
C PRO A 697 -17.37 17.53 -18.17
N PHE A 698 -17.87 16.32 -18.42
CA PHE A 698 -17.04 15.16 -18.67
C PHE A 698 -16.42 15.20 -20.05
N GLY A 699 -15.11 14.92 -20.15
CA GLY A 699 -14.35 14.74 -21.37
C GLY A 699 -13.57 13.42 -21.38
N GLY A 700 -13.22 12.95 -22.58
CA GLY A 700 -12.52 11.69 -22.73
C GLY A 700 -13.32 10.51 -22.17
N THR A 701 -12.64 9.59 -21.46
CA THR A 701 -13.27 8.41 -20.86
C THR A 701 -13.13 8.45 -19.33
N THR A 702 -14.25 8.51 -18.62
CA THR A 702 -14.31 8.25 -17.20
C THR A 702 -14.51 6.76 -16.98
N ALA A 703 -13.56 6.08 -16.34
CA ALA A 703 -13.61 4.63 -16.17
C ALA A 703 -13.71 4.21 -14.69
N VAL A 704 -14.65 3.33 -14.39
CA VAL A 704 -14.79 2.62 -13.13
C VAL A 704 -14.62 1.13 -13.46
N GLN A 705 -13.50 0.55 -13.04
CA GLN A 705 -13.16 -0.79 -13.54
C GLN A 705 -12.49 -1.67 -12.51
N ARG A 706 -12.75 -2.97 -12.58
CA ARG A 706 -12.18 -4.00 -11.70
C ARG A 706 -12.38 -3.71 -10.20
N ASN A 707 -13.56 -3.15 -9.84
CA ASN A 707 -13.92 -2.89 -8.45
C ASN A 707 -14.92 -3.93 -7.95
N THR A 708 -14.89 -4.19 -6.64
CA THR A 708 -15.93 -4.95 -5.95
C THR A 708 -16.68 -4.01 -5.00
N LEU A 709 -18.00 -3.98 -5.13
CA LEU A 709 -18.90 -3.20 -4.31
C LEU A 709 -19.79 -4.16 -3.51
N THR A 710 -19.84 -4.02 -2.18
CA THR A 710 -20.66 -4.90 -1.34
C THR A 710 -21.47 -4.09 -0.35
N ARG A 711 -22.78 -4.31 -0.28
CA ARG A 711 -23.72 -3.57 0.59
C ARG A 711 -23.61 -2.04 0.42
N THR A 712 -23.42 -1.61 -0.84
CA THR A 712 -23.39 -0.20 -1.21
C THR A 712 -24.75 0.25 -1.75
N GLY A 713 -24.91 1.56 -1.91
CA GLY A 713 -26.22 2.17 -2.14
C GLY A 713 -26.94 2.42 -0.83
N SER A 714 -27.81 3.42 -0.80
CA SER A 714 -28.48 3.88 0.42
C SER A 714 -29.84 4.51 0.11
N HIS A 715 -30.48 5.04 1.13
CA HIS A 715 -31.70 5.82 0.99
C HIS A 715 -31.44 7.29 1.33
N SER A 716 -31.89 8.21 0.50
CA SER A 716 -31.87 9.64 0.81
C SER A 716 -33.18 10.04 1.47
N LEU A 717 -33.11 10.46 2.72
CA LEU A 717 -34.27 11.00 3.45
C LEU A 717 -34.72 12.36 2.86
N ASP A 718 -33.76 13.16 2.37
CA ASP A 718 -34.06 14.47 1.81
C ASP A 718 -34.89 14.38 0.54
N TRP A 719 -34.62 13.37 -0.27
CA TRP A 719 -35.31 13.17 -1.55
C TRP A 719 -36.41 12.09 -1.48
N GLY A 720 -36.45 11.33 -0.37
CA GLY A 720 -37.32 10.18 -0.26
C GLY A 720 -37.10 9.13 -1.35
N SER A 721 -35.87 8.95 -1.76
CA SER A 721 -35.48 8.10 -2.89
C SER A 721 -34.32 7.18 -2.58
N ASP A 722 -34.34 6.00 -3.16
CA ASP A 722 -33.26 5.03 -3.08
C ASP A 722 -32.14 5.39 -4.05
N ILE A 723 -30.92 5.15 -3.63
CA ILE A 723 -29.68 5.38 -4.42
C ILE A 723 -29.00 4.03 -4.66
N GLY A 724 -28.66 3.78 -5.93
CA GLY A 724 -28.04 2.53 -6.34
C GLY A 724 -26.59 2.35 -5.88
N ALA A 725 -26.08 1.14 -5.95
CA ALA A 725 -24.66 0.85 -5.69
C ALA A 725 -23.75 1.56 -6.70
N LEU A 726 -24.12 1.57 -7.97
CA LEU A 726 -23.58 2.44 -9.00
C LEU A 726 -24.60 3.56 -9.26
N TRP A 727 -24.13 4.78 -9.34
CA TRP A 727 -25.03 5.93 -9.57
C TRP A 727 -24.49 6.85 -10.64
N VAL A 728 -25.21 7.01 -11.74
CA VAL A 728 -24.90 8.02 -12.76
C VAL A 728 -25.94 9.15 -12.63
N TYR A 729 -25.48 10.32 -12.19
CA TYR A 729 -26.34 11.43 -11.83
C TYR A 729 -26.11 12.65 -12.74
N ALA A 730 -26.93 12.76 -13.76
CA ALA A 730 -26.92 13.88 -14.71
C ALA A 730 -27.88 14.98 -14.25
N GLU A 731 -27.42 15.85 -13.35
CA GLU A 731 -28.26 16.92 -12.76
C GLU A 731 -27.99 18.27 -13.44
N ALA A 732 -26.78 18.84 -13.30
CA ALA A 732 -26.47 20.18 -13.80
C ALA A 732 -26.31 20.20 -15.34
N ASN A 733 -25.66 19.17 -15.89
CA ASN A 733 -25.33 19.05 -17.29
C ASN A 733 -25.59 17.64 -17.81
N ASP A 734 -25.81 17.56 -19.14
CA ASP A 734 -25.76 16.25 -19.82
C ASP A 734 -24.38 15.60 -19.61
N ILE A 735 -24.37 14.31 -19.37
CA ILE A 735 -23.14 13.49 -19.35
C ILE A 735 -22.95 12.94 -20.77
N THR A 736 -22.11 13.63 -21.55
CA THR A 736 -21.84 13.29 -22.95
C THR A 736 -20.47 12.64 -23.16
N GLY A 737 -19.52 12.80 -22.23
CA GLY A 737 -18.26 12.06 -22.21
C GLY A 737 -18.49 10.56 -22.05
N ALA A 738 -17.54 9.75 -22.50
CA ALA A 738 -17.65 8.30 -22.34
C ALA A 738 -17.57 7.90 -20.85
N VAL A 739 -18.55 7.11 -20.40
CA VAL A 739 -18.55 6.49 -19.06
C VAL A 739 -18.45 4.99 -19.23
N LEU A 740 -17.39 4.40 -18.67
CA LEU A 740 -17.11 2.97 -18.76
C LEU A 740 -17.18 2.31 -17.37
N PHE A 741 -18.11 1.40 -17.20
CA PHE A 741 -18.17 0.45 -16.09
C PHE A 741 -17.71 -0.92 -16.61
N LYS A 742 -16.56 -1.40 -16.10
CA LYS A 742 -15.95 -2.63 -16.63
C LYS A 742 -15.44 -3.53 -15.53
N ASP A 743 -15.65 -4.86 -15.71
CA ASP A 743 -15.15 -5.90 -14.79
C ASP A 743 -15.56 -5.62 -13.32
N LEU A 744 -16.82 -5.24 -13.09
CA LEU A 744 -17.36 -4.90 -11.78
C LEU A 744 -18.16 -6.04 -11.16
N GLU A 745 -17.98 -6.20 -9.86
CA GLU A 745 -18.80 -7.07 -9.02
C GLU A 745 -19.61 -6.20 -8.04
N VAL A 746 -20.93 -6.20 -8.18
CA VAL A 746 -21.86 -5.49 -7.29
C VAL A 746 -22.64 -6.53 -6.51
N ASN A 747 -22.30 -6.71 -5.24
CA ASN A 747 -22.81 -7.77 -4.39
C ASN A 747 -23.69 -7.21 -3.25
N ASP A 748 -24.85 -7.79 -3.03
CA ASP A 748 -25.75 -7.48 -1.91
C ASP A 748 -26.00 -5.95 -1.80
N SER A 749 -26.23 -5.26 -2.94
CA SER A 749 -26.49 -3.83 -2.89
C SER A 749 -27.72 -3.54 -2.04
N SER A 750 -27.68 -2.42 -1.29
CA SER A 750 -28.78 -2.08 -0.36
C SER A 750 -30.10 -1.84 -1.07
N TYR A 751 -30.03 -1.30 -2.28
CA TYR A 751 -31.17 -0.93 -3.12
C TYR A 751 -30.87 -1.33 -4.58
N GLN A 752 -30.90 -0.39 -5.55
CA GLN A 752 -30.59 -0.73 -6.94
C GLN A 752 -29.12 -1.15 -7.12
N GLY A 753 -28.86 -2.01 -8.07
CA GLY A 753 -27.50 -2.28 -8.54
C GLY A 753 -26.93 -1.07 -9.30
N LEU A 754 -27.69 -0.54 -10.25
CA LEU A 754 -27.37 0.67 -11.01
C LEU A 754 -28.57 1.62 -11.03
N LEU A 755 -28.32 2.90 -10.71
CA LEU A 755 -29.30 3.97 -10.87
C LEU A 755 -28.77 5.01 -11.87
N LEU A 756 -29.54 5.33 -12.91
CA LEU A 756 -29.38 6.53 -13.71
C LEU A 756 -30.45 7.53 -13.32
N SER A 757 -30.14 8.66 -12.76
CA SER A 757 -31.05 9.73 -12.36
C SER A 757 -30.46 11.07 -12.76
N TRP A 758 -31.27 12.02 -12.86
CA TRP A 758 -32.54 12.26 -13.48
C TRP A 758 -32.43 13.63 -14.15
N GLN A 759 -33.42 14.07 -14.94
CA GLN A 759 -33.51 15.33 -15.60
C GLN A 759 -32.66 15.49 -16.88
N LYS A 760 -31.35 15.23 -16.85
CA LYS A 760 -30.44 15.43 -17.98
C LYS A 760 -30.09 14.10 -18.64
N ARG A 761 -29.52 14.18 -19.83
CA ARG A 761 -29.19 13.03 -20.67
C ARG A 761 -27.88 12.38 -20.27
N VAL A 762 -27.83 11.05 -20.29
CA VAL A 762 -26.59 10.25 -20.19
C VAL A 762 -26.34 9.58 -21.53
N SER A 763 -25.28 9.96 -22.22
CA SER A 763 -24.87 9.37 -23.51
C SER A 763 -23.54 8.64 -23.35
N ASN A 764 -23.26 7.68 -24.25
CA ASN A 764 -22.00 6.94 -24.27
C ASN A 764 -21.68 6.17 -22.98
N LEU A 765 -22.72 5.61 -22.32
CA LEU A 765 -22.55 4.70 -21.18
C LEU A 765 -22.19 3.31 -21.69
N THR A 766 -21.09 2.74 -21.21
CA THR A 766 -20.70 1.35 -21.52
C THR A 766 -20.66 0.54 -20.24
N LEU A 767 -21.37 -0.60 -20.24
CA LEU A 767 -21.23 -1.66 -19.25
C LEU A 767 -20.61 -2.87 -19.95
N ASP A 768 -19.46 -3.33 -19.48
CA ASP A 768 -18.72 -4.48 -20.01
C ASP A 768 -18.26 -5.40 -18.87
N HIS A 769 -18.78 -6.64 -18.81
CA HIS A 769 -18.50 -7.58 -17.72
C HIS A 769 -18.86 -7.00 -16.33
N VAL A 770 -20.16 -6.65 -16.14
CA VAL A 770 -20.68 -6.15 -14.86
C VAL A 770 -21.66 -7.16 -14.28
N ALA A 771 -21.39 -7.64 -13.09
CA ALA A 771 -22.26 -8.57 -12.38
C ALA A 771 -22.98 -7.88 -11.21
N PHE A 772 -24.30 -7.92 -11.21
CA PHE A 772 -25.17 -7.53 -10.10
C PHE A 772 -25.72 -8.78 -9.44
N THR A 773 -25.37 -9.01 -8.17
CA THR A 773 -25.77 -10.19 -7.41
C THR A 773 -26.43 -9.78 -6.09
N GLY A 774 -27.70 -10.12 -5.91
CA GLY A 774 -28.39 -9.85 -4.65
C GLY A 774 -28.73 -8.38 -4.44
N THR A 775 -29.41 -7.73 -5.39
CA THR A 775 -29.82 -6.31 -5.21
C THR A 775 -31.04 -6.22 -4.30
N GLY A 776 -31.03 -5.29 -3.33
CA GLY A 776 -32.08 -5.08 -2.34
C GLY A 776 -33.35 -4.42 -2.91
N ALA A 777 -33.32 -3.98 -4.17
CA ALA A 777 -34.45 -3.44 -4.93
C ALA A 777 -34.33 -3.89 -6.40
N LEU A 778 -34.32 -2.93 -7.35
CA LEU A 778 -34.18 -3.24 -8.77
C LEU A 778 -32.72 -3.63 -9.14
N GLY A 779 -32.55 -4.44 -10.17
CA GLY A 779 -31.22 -4.66 -10.75
C GLY A 779 -30.65 -3.37 -11.34
N MET A 780 -31.38 -2.77 -12.29
CA MET A 780 -31.05 -1.46 -12.89
C MET A 780 -32.29 -0.58 -12.99
N GLU A 781 -32.12 0.72 -12.74
CA GLU A 781 -33.17 1.72 -12.84
C GLU A 781 -32.72 2.93 -13.66
N PHE A 782 -33.46 3.27 -14.71
CA PHE A 782 -33.15 4.37 -15.63
C PHE A 782 -34.24 5.44 -15.59
N ASN A 783 -33.93 6.53 -14.89
CA ASN A 783 -34.76 7.72 -14.74
C ASN A 783 -34.20 8.92 -15.51
N SER A 784 -33.14 8.73 -16.32
CA SER A 784 -32.57 9.69 -17.25
C SER A 784 -32.61 9.17 -18.68
N PRO A 785 -32.95 10.00 -19.69
CA PRO A 785 -32.89 9.61 -21.08
C PRO A 785 -31.42 9.48 -21.53
N GLY A 786 -31.20 8.72 -22.59
CA GLY A 786 -29.85 8.57 -23.13
C GLY A 786 -29.62 7.29 -23.91
N THR A 787 -28.35 6.91 -24.02
CA THR A 787 -27.92 5.73 -24.75
C THR A 787 -26.74 5.05 -24.09
N GLY A 788 -26.71 3.71 -24.14
CA GLY A 788 -25.57 2.93 -23.64
C GLY A 788 -25.43 1.59 -24.38
N THR A 789 -24.23 1.00 -24.29
CA THR A 789 -23.90 -0.33 -24.85
C THR A 789 -23.55 -1.26 -23.70
N PHE A 790 -24.26 -2.41 -23.61
CA PHE A 790 -24.15 -3.36 -22.53
C PHE A 790 -23.77 -4.73 -23.08
N SER A 791 -22.65 -5.26 -22.62
CA SER A 791 -22.12 -6.59 -22.98
C SER A 791 -21.70 -7.33 -21.73
N TYR A 792 -22.02 -8.61 -21.64
CA TYR A 792 -21.69 -9.47 -20.51
C TYR A 792 -22.17 -8.92 -19.16
N VAL A 793 -23.34 -8.26 -19.15
CA VAL A 793 -23.99 -7.77 -17.94
C VAL A 793 -24.92 -8.87 -17.40
N THR A 794 -24.75 -9.21 -16.13
CA THR A 794 -25.57 -10.24 -15.47
C THR A 794 -26.29 -9.69 -14.26
N ILE A 795 -27.57 -10.03 -14.08
CA ILE A 795 -28.37 -9.65 -12.92
C ILE A 795 -28.99 -10.90 -12.31
N THR A 796 -28.72 -11.15 -11.03
CA THR A 796 -29.23 -12.32 -10.30
C THR A 796 -29.59 -11.97 -8.87
N GLY A 797 -30.62 -12.60 -8.32
CA GLY A 797 -30.99 -12.46 -6.90
C GLY A 797 -31.54 -11.08 -6.50
N ASN A 798 -32.05 -10.31 -7.46
CA ASN A 798 -32.68 -9.01 -7.23
C ASN A 798 -34.02 -9.16 -6.49
N ALA A 799 -34.31 -8.30 -5.51
CA ALA A 799 -35.57 -8.32 -4.75
C ALA A 799 -36.73 -7.75 -5.57
N GLY A 800 -36.49 -6.86 -6.52
CA GLY A 800 -37.47 -6.29 -7.42
C GLY A 800 -37.21 -6.65 -8.90
N PRO A 801 -37.84 -5.96 -9.85
CA PRO A 801 -37.57 -6.16 -11.28
C PRO A 801 -36.09 -5.98 -11.64
N ALA A 802 -35.59 -6.77 -12.60
CA ALA A 802 -34.22 -6.67 -13.06
C ALA A 802 -33.90 -5.33 -13.74
N LEU A 803 -34.90 -4.77 -14.44
CA LEU A 803 -34.79 -3.49 -15.16
C LEU A 803 -36.09 -2.69 -15.05
N ALA A 804 -35.96 -1.40 -14.67
CA ALA A 804 -36.96 -0.38 -14.86
C ALA A 804 -36.40 0.75 -15.75
N ASN A 805 -37.16 1.19 -16.74
CA ASN A 805 -36.69 2.20 -17.71
C ASN A 805 -37.82 3.19 -18.00
N SER A 806 -38.07 4.09 -17.08
CA SER A 806 -39.14 5.08 -17.15
C SER A 806 -38.84 6.22 -18.13
N ALA A 807 -37.54 6.53 -18.33
CA ALA A 807 -37.09 7.64 -19.16
C ALA A 807 -36.83 7.28 -20.63
N GLY A 808 -37.06 6.03 -21.04
CA GLY A 808 -36.79 5.58 -22.41
C GLY A 808 -35.31 5.57 -22.79
N PHE A 809 -34.42 5.23 -21.86
CA PHE A 809 -33.01 5.05 -22.14
C PHE A 809 -32.80 3.91 -23.15
N THR A 810 -32.01 4.16 -24.19
CA THR A 810 -31.75 3.18 -25.24
C THR A 810 -30.59 2.28 -24.88
N ILE A 811 -30.85 0.98 -24.68
CA ILE A 811 -29.84 -0.03 -24.42
C ILE A 811 -29.48 -0.75 -25.72
N ASN A 812 -28.24 -0.53 -26.20
CA ASN A 812 -27.65 -1.31 -27.27
C ASN A 812 -27.08 -2.59 -26.66
N ARG A 813 -27.77 -3.71 -26.89
CA ARG A 813 -27.39 -5.01 -26.32
C ARG A 813 -26.29 -5.66 -27.12
N GLY A 814 -25.08 -5.79 -26.53
CA GLY A 814 -24.01 -6.63 -27.00
C GLY A 814 -24.18 -8.10 -26.56
N PRO A 815 -23.16 -8.94 -26.74
CA PRO A 815 -23.21 -10.36 -26.38
C PRO A 815 -23.22 -10.57 -24.86
N GLY A 816 -23.65 -11.79 -24.43
CA GLY A 816 -23.41 -12.29 -23.07
C GLY A 816 -24.27 -11.70 -21.95
N ASN A 817 -25.26 -10.87 -22.25
CA ASN A 817 -26.17 -10.31 -21.25
C ASN A 817 -27.17 -11.37 -20.75
N SER A 818 -27.48 -11.35 -19.45
CA SER A 818 -28.49 -12.23 -18.86
C SER A 818 -29.19 -11.58 -17.65
N GLY A 819 -30.42 -11.99 -17.40
CA GLY A 819 -31.21 -11.59 -16.23
C GLY A 819 -32.03 -10.32 -16.41
N PHE A 820 -32.01 -9.60 -17.56
CA PHE A 820 -32.80 -8.38 -17.80
C PHE A 820 -33.21 -8.22 -19.25
#